data_9712cef8fd05d47becef32732bc898ad
#
_entry.id   9712cef8fd05d47becef32732bc898ad
#
_cell.length_a   1.000
_cell.length_b   1.000
_cell.length_c   1.000
_cell.angle_alpha   90.00
_cell.angle_beta   90.00
_cell.angle_gamma   90.00
#
_symmetry.space_group_name_H-M   'P 1'
#
loop_
_entity.id
_entity.type
_entity.pdbx_description
1 polymer ?
#
loop_
_entity_poly.entity_id
_entity_poly.type
_entity_poly.pdbx_seq_one_letter_code
_entity_poly.pdbx_strand_id
1 'polypeptide(L)'
;MTKKEDFNDKIDFDPIRQGAETLRNDDGFSFPDEDEDGLFADNDDDDDVRDNASKNTSSANRHQVNTKKKSKTPIIDHFSHDLTQAASEGKLDPVVGRSKEIERVIEILGRRKKNNPILIGEPGVGKSAIVEGLAQLIDKQQVSGLLFNKRVVELDMTAMVAGTKFRGQFEDRIKGLIRELEESPDIIVFIDEIHTIVGAGNAQGSMDAANILKPALARGVIQCIGATTLNEYRNSIEKDGALERRFQKVIVEPTTAEETLQILNNVKERYEEHHHVVYSDDALQACVKLADRYVTDRFFPDKAIDIIDEVGSHIHHSHSSVPQPILDLQEDIVKVKGCKQKAVANQNFELAASYRDQQAQMENRLESMKLMWERGEGEEVLPVDEIDVAKVVSRMTGVPVERMEEAESSRLRKMGATLKSAVIAQDKAIDTMVKAIQRNRVGLKEPNHPIGAFMFLGPTGVGKTYLAKKLAEQMFGSADALIRVDMSEYSESFNTSRLVGAPPGYVGYEEGGQLTEKVRRKPYSIVLLDEIEKANDKVFNLLLQVLDEGRLTDGNGRLIDFRNTVIIMTSNAGTRQLKEFGRGVGFNAGSAHGNLLDEKDKEYARSIIQKSLSKQFSPEFLNRLDEIITFDQLGLDAIKQIIDIELKSLFKRVEDMGYHIRITDKAKEFVAVKGYDVQFGARPLKRAIQTYIEDGVCELLLGDSLTAGDTIVIGKNPNKDELTFTPQS
;
A
#
# COMPACT_ATOMS: atom_id res chain seq x y z
N MET A 1 -36.57 5.21 -42.81
CA MET A 1 -37.85 4.59 -42.44
C MET A 1 -37.57 3.28 -41.71
N THR A 2 -37.85 3.30 -40.38
CA THR A 2 -38.43 2.23 -39.53
C THR A 2 -37.54 0.95 -39.36
N LYS A 3 -37.24 0.42 -38.19
CA LYS A 3 -37.76 0.56 -36.81
C LYS A 3 -36.66 0.06 -35.85
N LYS A 4 -36.54 0.66 -34.69
CA LYS A 4 -35.91 0.16 -33.49
C LYS A 4 -36.78 -0.97 -32.91
N GLU A 5 -36.16 -2.05 -32.42
CA GLU A 5 -36.75 -2.90 -31.42
C GLU A 5 -35.75 -3.09 -30.29
N ASP A 6 -36.19 -2.63 -29.11
CA ASP A 6 -35.54 -2.77 -27.81
C ASP A 6 -35.68 -4.22 -27.35
N PHE A 7 -34.57 -4.79 -26.86
CA PHE A 7 -34.61 -5.95 -25.96
C PHE A 7 -33.87 -5.57 -24.69
N ASN A 8 -34.67 -5.25 -23.67
CA ASN A 8 -34.26 -5.03 -22.29
C ASN A 8 -34.70 -6.29 -21.52
N ASP A 9 -33.80 -7.20 -21.24
CA ASP A 9 -34.03 -8.26 -20.25
C ASP A 9 -33.11 -7.98 -19.04
N LYS A 10 -33.80 -7.49 -17.98
CA LYS A 10 -33.28 -7.34 -16.65
C LYS A 10 -33.20 -8.74 -16.01
N ILE A 11 -32.01 -9.14 -15.61
CA ILE A 11 -31.80 -10.19 -14.62
C ILE A 11 -31.62 -9.51 -13.26
N ASP A 12 -32.65 -9.58 -12.43
CA ASP A 12 -32.68 -9.15 -11.03
C ASP A 12 -31.92 -10.17 -10.17
N PHE A 13 -30.86 -9.75 -9.52
CA PHE A 13 -30.23 -10.46 -8.41
C PHE A 13 -30.30 -9.57 -7.17
N ASP A 14 -31.32 -9.76 -6.35
CA ASP A 14 -31.37 -9.15 -5.02
C ASP A 14 -31.98 -10.11 -3.97
N PRO A 15 -31.12 -10.89 -3.24
CA PRO A 15 -31.59 -11.71 -2.10
C PRO A 15 -31.38 -11.03 -0.73
N ILE A 16 -31.04 -9.75 -0.62
CA ILE A 16 -30.70 -9.12 0.68
C ILE A 16 -31.78 -8.14 1.19
N ARG A 17 -32.88 -7.96 0.46
CA ARG A 17 -33.94 -6.99 0.87
C ARG A 17 -35.17 -7.56 1.56
N GLN A 18 -35.22 -8.83 1.88
CA GLN A 18 -36.37 -9.43 2.57
C GLN A 18 -36.22 -9.63 4.08
N GLY A 19 -35.22 -9.07 4.73
CA GLY A 19 -35.00 -9.14 6.18
C GLY A 19 -35.31 -7.86 6.98
N ALA A 20 -35.76 -6.78 6.34
CA ALA A 20 -35.87 -5.47 7.00
C ALA A 20 -37.30 -4.93 7.19
N GLU A 21 -38.36 -5.71 6.92
CA GLU A 21 -39.76 -5.21 7.02
C GLU A 21 -40.62 -5.81 8.13
N THR A 22 -40.09 -6.55 9.10
CA THR A 22 -40.89 -7.12 10.20
C THR A 22 -40.48 -6.66 11.60
N LEU A 23 -39.87 -5.50 11.78
CA LEU A 23 -39.65 -4.88 13.10
C LEU A 23 -39.98 -3.38 13.05
N ARG A 24 -41.22 -3.08 12.76
CA ARG A 24 -41.86 -1.80 13.11
C ARG A 24 -43.16 -2.11 13.81
N ASN A 25 -43.14 -2.12 15.13
CA ASN A 25 -44.19 -1.61 16.01
C ASN A 25 -43.72 -1.69 17.45
N ASP A 26 -43.98 -0.56 18.11
CA ASP A 26 -44.01 -0.32 19.55
C ASP A 26 -42.63 -0.26 20.27
N ASP A 27 -42.08 0.97 20.39
CA ASP A 27 -42.11 1.67 21.68
C ASP A 27 -41.55 3.09 21.45
N GLY A 28 -42.37 4.05 21.81
CA GLY A 28 -42.04 5.48 21.69
C GLY A 28 -40.92 5.90 22.64
N PHE A 29 -39.80 6.27 22.06
CA PHE A 29 -38.84 7.16 22.70
C PHE A 29 -38.78 8.45 21.87
N SER A 30 -39.48 9.45 22.42
CA SER A 30 -39.45 10.82 22.00
C SER A 30 -38.15 11.43 22.52
N PHE A 31 -37.26 11.84 21.61
CA PHE A 31 -36.16 12.73 21.94
C PHE A 31 -36.73 14.14 22.14
N PRO A 32 -36.35 14.86 23.20
CA PRO A 32 -36.70 16.28 23.34
C PRO A 32 -35.94 17.07 22.30
N ASP A 33 -36.67 17.88 21.52
CA ASP A 33 -36.13 18.97 20.74
C ASP A 33 -35.39 19.91 21.68
N GLU A 34 -34.09 20.00 21.60
CA GLU A 34 -33.29 21.06 22.19
C GLU A 34 -33.41 22.30 21.32
N ASP A 35 -34.22 23.22 21.76
CA ASP A 35 -34.28 24.61 21.28
C ASP A 35 -32.91 25.27 21.47
N GLU A 36 -32.10 25.34 20.43
CA GLU A 36 -30.91 26.19 20.34
C GLU A 36 -31.32 27.62 19.91
N ASP A 37 -31.92 28.36 20.79
CA ASP A 37 -32.00 29.82 20.68
C ASP A 37 -31.82 30.45 22.05
N GLY A 38 -30.62 31.01 22.30
CA GLY A 38 -30.43 31.82 23.50
C GLY A 38 -29.02 31.97 24.04
N LEU A 39 -28.06 32.44 23.24
CA LEU A 39 -26.73 32.77 23.77
C LEU A 39 -26.16 34.11 23.26
N PHE A 40 -27.03 35.07 22.89
CA PHE A 40 -26.66 36.47 22.73
C PHE A 40 -27.86 37.33 23.13
N ALA A 41 -27.91 37.71 24.39
CA ALA A 41 -28.70 38.87 24.87
C ALA A 41 -27.80 39.74 25.72
N ASP A 42 -27.54 40.91 25.18
CA ASP A 42 -27.03 42.07 25.90
C ASP A 42 -27.87 42.32 27.13
N ASN A 43 -27.22 42.51 28.28
CA ASN A 43 -27.81 43.19 29.44
C ASN A 43 -26.81 44.22 29.95
N ASP A 44 -26.99 45.42 29.47
CA ASP A 44 -26.74 46.63 30.24
C ASP A 44 -27.93 46.90 31.16
N ASP A 45 -27.63 47.59 32.25
CA ASP A 45 -28.44 48.34 33.19
C ASP A 45 -28.75 47.68 34.54
N ASP A 46 -28.00 48.13 35.48
CA ASP A 46 -28.27 49.08 36.64
C ASP A 46 -29.43 48.78 37.57
N ASP A 47 -29.04 48.97 38.83
CA ASP A 47 -29.71 49.52 39.97
C ASP A 47 -30.65 48.72 40.92
N ASP A 48 -30.07 48.58 42.11
CA ASP A 48 -30.58 48.93 43.42
C ASP A 48 -31.82 48.22 44.05
N VAL A 49 -31.58 47.99 45.35
CA VAL A 49 -32.43 48.11 46.51
C VAL A 49 -33.07 46.90 47.17
N ARG A 50 -32.42 46.57 48.30
CA ARG A 50 -32.96 46.31 49.68
C ARG A 50 -33.99 45.21 49.97
N ASP A 51 -33.50 44.41 50.90
CA ASP A 51 -34.08 44.06 52.24
C ASP A 51 -35.19 43.02 52.37
N ASN A 52 -34.87 42.16 53.27
CA ASN A 52 -35.59 41.57 54.40
C ASN A 52 -36.02 40.12 54.42
N ALA A 53 -35.24 39.43 55.21
CA ALA A 53 -35.65 38.51 56.33
C ALA A 53 -36.93 37.67 56.21
N SER A 54 -36.81 36.37 56.24
CA SER A 54 -37.03 35.61 57.51
C SER A 54 -37.03 34.09 57.26
N LYS A 55 -36.30 33.41 58.10
CA LYS A 55 -36.38 32.04 58.64
C LYS A 55 -37.51 31.14 58.19
N ASN A 56 -37.15 29.90 57.68
CA ASN A 56 -37.33 28.71 58.54
C ASN A 56 -36.77 27.43 57.89
N THR A 57 -36.03 26.72 58.68
CA THR A 57 -35.62 25.34 58.77
C THR A 57 -36.43 24.30 57.97
N SER A 58 -35.76 23.48 57.15
CA SER A 58 -35.78 22.01 57.27
C SER A 58 -34.72 21.35 56.42
N SER A 59 -34.02 20.43 57.03
CA SER A 59 -32.98 19.55 56.52
C SER A 59 -33.45 18.66 55.40
N ALA A 60 -32.72 18.59 54.27
CA ALA A 60 -32.54 17.36 53.49
C ALA A 60 -31.47 17.57 52.40
N ASN A 61 -30.53 16.68 52.39
CA ASN A 61 -29.61 16.25 51.31
C ASN A 61 -29.05 17.32 50.37
N ARG A 62 -27.87 17.81 50.73
CA ARG A 62 -26.92 18.42 49.76
C ARG A 62 -26.37 17.37 48.83
N HIS A 63 -26.97 17.22 47.67
CA HIS A 63 -26.19 16.83 46.48
C HIS A 63 -25.23 17.99 46.19
N GLN A 64 -23.95 17.71 46.30
CA GLN A 64 -22.90 18.62 45.81
C GLN A 64 -23.07 18.75 44.30
N VAL A 65 -23.76 19.76 43.85
CA VAL A 65 -23.65 20.27 42.49
C VAL A 65 -22.26 20.88 42.39
N ASN A 66 -21.37 20.17 41.71
CA ASN A 66 -20.06 20.64 41.31
C ASN A 66 -20.30 21.86 40.39
N THR A 67 -20.26 23.06 40.91
CA THR A 67 -20.23 24.28 40.12
C THR A 67 -18.91 24.30 39.37
N LYS A 68 -18.91 23.82 38.11
CA LYS A 68 -17.82 24.05 37.15
C LYS A 68 -17.58 25.58 37.17
N LYS A 69 -16.38 26.00 37.62
CA LYS A 69 -15.91 27.38 37.44
C LYS A 69 -16.09 27.72 35.96
N LYS A 70 -16.81 28.83 35.66
CA LYS A 70 -16.88 29.34 34.27
C LYS A 70 -15.44 29.52 33.78
N SER A 71 -15.09 28.80 32.73
CA SER A 71 -13.80 28.93 32.07
C SER A 71 -13.63 30.36 31.56
N LYS A 72 -12.42 30.91 31.66
CA LYS A 72 -12.08 32.22 31.08
C LYS A 72 -11.93 32.14 29.55
N THR A 73 -11.85 30.95 28.99
CA THR A 73 -11.56 30.67 27.57
C THR A 73 -12.54 29.61 27.02
N PRO A 74 -13.85 29.89 26.98
CA PRO A 74 -14.87 28.92 26.60
C PRO A 74 -14.74 28.45 25.14
N ILE A 75 -14.33 29.33 24.21
CA ILE A 75 -14.17 28.99 22.78
C ILE A 75 -12.94 28.09 22.60
N ILE A 76 -11.83 28.46 23.26
CA ILE A 76 -10.61 27.64 23.18
C ILE A 76 -10.87 26.24 23.75
N ASP A 77 -11.46 26.15 24.95
CA ASP A 77 -11.70 24.86 25.61
C ASP A 77 -12.71 23.99 24.84
N HIS A 78 -13.57 24.59 23.99
CA HIS A 78 -14.52 23.83 23.16
C HIS A 78 -13.93 23.31 21.86
N PHE A 79 -12.99 24.04 21.22
CA PHE A 79 -12.43 23.73 19.91
C PHE A 79 -10.95 23.34 19.94
N SER A 80 -10.40 23.08 21.13
CA SER A 80 -9.00 22.66 21.25
C SER A 80 -8.82 21.52 22.25
N HIS A 81 -7.71 20.79 22.07
CA HIS A 81 -7.21 19.79 22.99
C HIS A 81 -6.03 20.38 23.79
N ASP A 82 -6.11 20.35 25.14
CA ASP A 82 -5.05 20.87 26.00
C ASP A 82 -3.93 19.83 26.19
N LEU A 83 -2.83 20.01 25.45
CA LEU A 83 -1.68 19.11 25.50
C LEU A 83 -0.95 19.18 26.86
N THR A 84 -0.94 20.34 27.51
CA THR A 84 -0.30 20.49 28.82
C THR A 84 -1.10 19.77 29.91
N GLN A 85 -2.42 19.80 29.82
CA GLN A 85 -3.28 19.02 30.72
C GLN A 85 -3.11 17.51 30.44
N ALA A 86 -3.09 17.10 29.19
CA ALA A 86 -2.85 15.70 28.82
C ALA A 86 -1.47 15.21 29.31
N ALA A 87 -0.44 16.08 29.27
CA ALA A 87 0.88 15.78 29.84
C ALA A 87 0.81 15.53 31.36
N SER A 88 0.11 16.40 32.10
CA SER A 88 -0.04 16.26 33.56
C SER A 88 -0.85 15.01 33.96
N GLU A 89 -1.78 14.57 33.11
CA GLU A 89 -2.56 13.35 33.27
C GLU A 89 -1.80 12.07 32.81
N GLY A 90 -0.56 12.22 32.27
CA GLY A 90 0.25 11.11 31.81
C GLY A 90 -0.27 10.42 30.52
N LYS A 91 -1.12 11.10 29.77
CA LYS A 91 -1.75 10.54 28.55
C LYS A 91 -0.87 10.64 27.30
N LEU A 92 0.16 11.51 27.31
CA LEU A 92 1.05 11.72 26.18
C LEU A 92 2.18 10.70 26.17
N ASP A 93 2.58 10.28 24.96
CA ASP A 93 3.70 9.37 24.78
C ASP A 93 5.05 10.04 25.10
N PRO A 94 6.03 9.32 25.66
CA PRO A 94 7.34 9.86 25.92
C PRO A 94 8.06 10.20 24.61
N VAL A 95 8.52 11.44 24.47
CA VAL A 95 9.18 11.90 23.23
C VAL A 95 10.68 11.68 23.34
N VAL A 96 11.25 10.98 22.38
CA VAL A 96 12.67 10.62 22.31
C VAL A 96 13.27 11.09 20.98
N GLY A 97 14.53 11.51 21.00
CA GLY A 97 15.30 11.86 19.81
C GLY A 97 15.01 13.23 19.22
N ARG A 98 14.10 14.04 19.81
CA ARG A 98 13.70 15.36 19.29
C ARG A 98 14.18 16.55 20.13
N SER A 99 15.17 16.35 20.97
CA SER A 99 15.65 17.41 21.90
C SER A 99 16.12 18.66 21.17
N LYS A 100 16.79 18.55 20.04
CA LYS A 100 17.31 19.68 19.24
C LYS A 100 16.18 20.51 18.64
N GLU A 101 15.16 19.87 18.11
CA GLU A 101 14.00 20.53 17.51
C GLU A 101 13.17 21.21 18.59
N ILE A 102 12.95 20.55 19.73
CA ILE A 102 12.22 21.12 20.88
C ILE A 102 12.98 22.32 21.42
N GLU A 103 14.29 22.23 21.64
CA GLU A 103 15.13 23.36 22.07
C GLU A 103 15.02 24.54 21.10
N ARG A 104 15.05 24.23 19.79
CA ARG A 104 14.89 25.26 18.76
C ARG A 104 13.52 25.92 18.79
N VAL A 105 12.45 25.16 19.03
CA VAL A 105 11.09 25.70 19.22
C VAL A 105 11.05 26.62 20.44
N ILE A 106 11.62 26.20 21.58
CA ILE A 106 11.73 27.00 22.81
C ILE A 106 12.48 28.33 22.56
N GLU A 107 13.62 28.29 21.86
CA GLU A 107 14.36 29.47 21.48
C GLU A 107 13.54 30.46 20.64
N ILE A 108 12.77 29.94 19.67
CA ILE A 108 11.95 30.76 18.78
C ILE A 108 10.81 31.39 19.56
N LEU A 109 10.10 30.64 20.42
CA LEU A 109 9.04 31.15 21.27
C LEU A 109 9.52 32.23 22.22
N GLY A 110 10.76 32.21 22.66
CA GLY A 110 11.40 33.23 23.52
C GLY A 110 11.79 34.53 22.79
N ARG A 111 11.65 34.63 21.45
CA ARG A 111 12.03 35.84 20.71
C ARG A 111 11.03 36.95 20.85
N ARG A 112 11.51 38.19 20.78
CA ARG A 112 10.64 39.39 20.80
C ARG A 112 9.83 39.57 19.50
N LYS A 113 10.37 39.11 18.35
CA LYS A 113 9.75 39.18 17.03
C LYS A 113 9.99 37.86 16.32
N LYS A 114 9.08 37.44 15.42
CA LYS A 114 9.12 36.14 14.74
C LYS A 114 9.18 34.99 15.75
N ASN A 115 8.30 35.07 16.73
CA ASN A 115 8.20 34.11 17.85
C ASN A 115 7.25 32.94 17.56
N ASN A 116 6.85 32.75 16.32
CA ASN A 116 6.01 31.65 15.89
C ASN A 116 6.86 30.63 15.12
N PRO A 117 7.17 29.45 15.66
CA PRO A 117 7.85 28.39 14.92
C PRO A 117 6.86 27.69 13.96
N ILE A 118 7.39 27.28 12.81
CA ILE A 118 6.66 26.37 11.92
C ILE A 118 7.52 25.13 11.66
N LEU A 119 6.97 23.97 12.02
CA LEU A 119 7.58 22.66 11.85
C LEU A 119 7.32 22.20 10.41
N ILE A 120 8.37 21.97 9.65
CA ILE A 120 8.29 21.55 8.25
C ILE A 120 8.96 20.19 8.10
N GLY A 121 8.23 19.20 7.66
CA GLY A 121 8.76 17.85 7.44
C GLY A 121 7.73 16.96 6.76
N GLU A 122 8.18 15.82 6.28
CA GLU A 122 7.31 14.85 5.62
C GLU A 122 6.24 14.32 6.59
N PRO A 123 5.13 13.74 6.08
CA PRO A 123 4.15 13.08 6.94
C PRO A 123 4.79 11.95 7.76
N GLY A 124 4.36 11.79 9.02
CA GLY A 124 4.84 10.71 9.88
C GLY A 124 6.25 10.88 10.48
N VAL A 125 6.91 12.05 10.31
CA VAL A 125 8.23 12.29 10.94
C VAL A 125 8.16 12.71 12.42
N GLY A 126 6.96 12.83 13.01
CA GLY A 126 6.77 13.17 14.42
C GLY A 126 6.75 14.67 14.69
N LYS A 127 6.13 15.50 13.82
CA LYS A 127 5.97 16.96 14.04
C LYS A 127 5.12 17.25 15.27
N SER A 128 4.00 16.56 15.45
CA SER A 128 3.10 16.72 16.61
C SER A 128 3.77 16.25 17.89
N ALA A 129 4.56 15.16 17.85
CA ALA A 129 5.34 14.68 18.99
C ALA A 129 6.32 15.72 19.54
N ILE A 130 6.88 16.61 18.70
CA ILE A 130 7.75 17.71 19.15
C ILE A 130 6.97 18.68 20.05
N VAL A 131 5.72 18.95 19.71
CA VAL A 131 4.85 19.87 20.49
C VAL A 131 4.36 19.19 21.78
N GLU A 132 4.05 17.92 21.73
CA GLU A 132 3.74 17.10 22.91
C GLU A 132 4.92 17.03 23.86
N GLY A 133 6.14 16.83 23.32
CA GLY A 133 7.37 16.88 24.11
C GLY A 133 7.60 18.26 24.76
N LEU A 134 7.29 19.35 24.06
CA LEU A 134 7.32 20.69 24.64
C LEU A 134 6.31 20.81 25.80
N ALA A 135 5.08 20.30 25.64
CA ALA A 135 4.07 20.32 26.68
C ALA A 135 4.51 19.53 27.93
N GLN A 136 5.13 18.37 27.75
CA GLN A 136 5.73 17.56 28.83
C GLN A 136 6.86 18.29 29.55
N LEU A 137 7.74 19.01 28.81
CA LEU A 137 8.81 19.78 29.41
C LEU A 137 8.28 21.01 30.18
N ILE A 138 7.19 21.63 29.72
CA ILE A 138 6.52 22.72 30.45
C ILE A 138 5.93 22.18 31.74
N ASP A 139 5.23 21.06 31.72
CA ASP A 139 4.65 20.44 32.92
C ASP A 139 5.74 20.07 33.94
N LYS A 140 6.86 19.48 33.48
CA LYS A 140 8.02 19.15 34.32
C LYS A 140 8.86 20.37 34.75
N GLN A 141 8.48 21.59 34.31
CA GLN A 141 9.23 22.84 34.54
C GLN A 141 10.71 22.79 34.05
N GLN A 142 10.98 22.02 33.00
CA GLN A 142 12.30 21.83 32.38
C GLN A 142 12.50 22.76 31.16
N VAL A 143 11.87 23.94 31.17
CA VAL A 143 11.95 24.94 30.11
C VAL A 143 12.48 26.29 30.70
N SER A 144 12.76 27.24 29.82
CA SER A 144 13.14 28.59 30.27
C SER A 144 12.01 29.26 31.06
N GLY A 145 12.33 30.14 32.01
CA GLY A 145 11.35 30.82 32.86
C GLY A 145 10.26 31.60 32.10
N LEU A 146 10.49 31.96 30.85
CA LEU A 146 9.51 32.60 29.95
C LEU A 146 8.33 31.69 29.57
N LEU A 147 8.54 30.39 29.65
CA LEU A 147 7.55 29.38 29.28
C LEU A 147 6.94 28.66 30.50
N PHE A 148 7.35 29.04 31.72
CA PHE A 148 6.71 28.52 32.93
C PHE A 148 5.23 28.87 32.93
N ASN A 149 4.39 27.89 33.31
CA ASN A 149 2.91 28.04 33.41
C ASN A 149 2.21 28.38 32.08
N LYS A 150 2.87 28.19 30.91
CA LYS A 150 2.19 28.28 29.63
C LYS A 150 1.34 27.04 29.40
N ARG A 151 0.18 27.22 28.74
CA ARG A 151 -0.67 26.16 28.24
C ARG A 151 -0.42 25.99 26.75
N VAL A 152 -0.16 24.77 26.32
CA VAL A 152 -0.09 24.42 24.87
C VAL A 152 -1.40 23.75 24.50
N VAL A 153 -2.16 24.38 23.60
CA VAL A 153 -3.46 23.89 23.14
C VAL A 153 -3.41 23.59 21.64
N GLU A 154 -3.83 22.42 21.24
CA GLU A 154 -3.96 22.01 19.85
C GLU A 154 -5.34 22.41 19.33
N LEU A 155 -5.39 23.24 18.30
CA LEU A 155 -6.63 23.76 17.74
C LEU A 155 -7.18 22.84 16.66
N ASP A 156 -8.39 22.36 16.82
CA ASP A 156 -9.11 21.58 15.81
C ASP A 156 -9.80 22.52 14.80
N MET A 157 -9.14 22.74 13.67
CA MET A 157 -9.68 23.57 12.58
C MET A 157 -10.91 22.96 11.94
N THR A 158 -11.04 21.63 11.95
CA THR A 158 -12.20 20.93 11.38
C THR A 158 -13.45 21.16 12.21
N ALA A 159 -13.32 21.03 13.55
CA ALA A 159 -14.41 21.35 14.47
C ALA A 159 -14.83 22.84 14.41
N MET A 160 -13.86 23.74 14.22
CA MET A 160 -14.15 25.18 14.05
C MET A 160 -15.01 25.49 12.82
N VAL A 161 -14.87 24.72 11.75
CA VAL A 161 -15.67 24.87 10.50
C VAL A 161 -16.98 24.09 10.59
N ALA A 162 -17.00 22.97 11.31
CA ALA A 162 -18.19 22.12 11.42
C ALA A 162 -19.38 22.88 12.03
N GLY A 163 -20.59 22.62 11.50
CA GLY A 163 -21.82 23.28 11.95
C GLY A 163 -22.04 24.73 11.49
N THR A 164 -21.05 25.36 10.81
CA THR A 164 -21.25 26.73 10.30
C THR A 164 -21.99 26.71 8.96
N LYS A 165 -23.26 27.15 8.96
CA LYS A 165 -24.08 27.26 7.75
C LYS A 165 -23.75 28.51 6.92
N PHE A 166 -23.21 29.56 7.57
CA PHE A 166 -22.91 30.86 6.94
C PHE A 166 -21.49 31.29 7.28
N ARG A 167 -20.86 31.95 6.30
CA ARG A 167 -19.51 32.51 6.41
C ARG A 167 -19.28 33.34 7.70
N GLY A 168 -20.25 34.15 8.06
CA GLY A 168 -20.15 35.02 9.24
C GLY A 168 -19.98 34.26 10.56
N GLN A 169 -20.61 33.10 10.70
CA GLN A 169 -20.50 32.30 11.94
C GLN A 169 -19.07 31.79 12.18
N PHE A 170 -18.38 31.35 11.12
CA PHE A 170 -16.98 30.95 11.21
C PHE A 170 -16.06 32.13 11.50
N GLU A 171 -16.28 33.27 10.83
CA GLU A 171 -15.53 34.51 11.08
C GLU A 171 -15.69 34.96 12.54
N ASP A 172 -16.90 34.88 13.12
CA ASP A 172 -17.16 35.26 14.50
C ASP A 172 -16.53 34.29 15.50
N ARG A 173 -16.52 32.97 15.21
CA ARG A 173 -15.77 31.99 16.02
C ARG A 173 -14.27 32.30 16.03
N ILE A 174 -13.65 32.58 14.87
CA ILE A 174 -12.23 32.92 14.82
C ILE A 174 -11.94 34.26 15.50
N LYS A 175 -12.80 35.28 15.35
CA LYS A 175 -12.66 36.55 16.07
C LYS A 175 -12.78 36.37 17.58
N GLY A 176 -13.71 35.53 18.05
CA GLY A 176 -13.84 35.14 19.43
C GLY A 176 -12.59 34.46 19.96
N LEU A 177 -12.07 33.46 19.23
CA LEU A 177 -10.80 32.78 19.53
C LEU A 177 -9.64 33.76 19.68
N ILE A 178 -9.52 34.73 18.75
CA ILE A 178 -8.47 35.75 18.79
C ILE A 178 -8.58 36.60 20.03
N ARG A 179 -9.79 37.01 20.42
CA ARG A 179 -10.03 37.80 21.64
C ARG A 179 -9.63 37.03 22.90
N GLU A 180 -10.04 35.77 23.02
CA GLU A 180 -9.65 34.92 24.15
C GLU A 180 -8.13 34.74 24.24
N LEU A 181 -7.44 34.59 23.11
CA LEU A 181 -5.98 34.49 23.05
C LEU A 181 -5.28 35.81 23.37
N GLU A 182 -5.85 36.97 22.98
CA GLU A 182 -5.35 38.30 23.34
C GLU A 182 -5.48 38.57 24.85
N GLU A 183 -6.53 38.08 25.48
CA GLU A 183 -6.77 38.21 26.91
C GLU A 183 -5.99 37.17 27.75
N SER A 184 -5.58 36.08 27.13
CA SER A 184 -4.86 34.96 27.79
C SER A 184 -3.47 34.75 27.18
N PRO A 185 -2.49 35.61 27.47
CA PRO A 185 -1.13 35.52 26.87
C PRO A 185 -0.34 34.28 27.31
N ASP A 186 -0.89 33.49 28.23
CA ASP A 186 -0.29 32.25 28.71
C ASP A 186 -0.54 31.06 27.78
N ILE A 187 -1.37 31.23 26.75
CA ILE A 187 -1.72 30.16 25.81
C ILE A 187 -0.81 30.22 24.59
N ILE A 188 -0.28 29.05 24.23
CA ILE A 188 0.43 28.78 22.95
C ILE A 188 -0.48 27.88 22.13
N VAL A 189 -0.88 28.35 20.95
CA VAL A 189 -1.74 27.59 20.04
C VAL A 189 -0.87 26.72 19.14
N PHE A 190 -1.14 25.44 19.10
CA PHE A 190 -0.61 24.52 18.08
C PHE A 190 -1.65 24.31 17.00
N ILE A 191 -1.25 24.43 15.75
CA ILE A 191 -2.11 24.20 14.60
C ILE A 191 -1.40 23.18 13.71
N ASP A 192 -1.93 21.97 13.73
CA ASP A 192 -1.47 20.96 12.76
C ASP A 192 -2.07 21.26 11.39
N GLU A 193 -1.36 20.89 10.35
CA GLU A 193 -1.72 21.20 8.97
C GLU A 193 -2.06 22.69 8.74
N ILE A 194 -1.23 23.59 9.28
CA ILE A 194 -1.48 25.06 9.25
C ILE A 194 -1.76 25.60 7.83
N HIS A 195 -1.39 24.87 6.78
CA HIS A 195 -1.71 25.24 5.41
C HIS A 195 -3.23 25.25 5.13
N THR A 196 -4.03 24.52 5.91
CA THR A 196 -5.51 24.51 5.81
C THR A 196 -6.14 25.86 6.14
N ILE A 197 -5.45 26.68 6.94
CA ILE A 197 -5.87 28.04 7.29
C ILE A 197 -5.76 28.98 6.09
N VAL A 198 -4.73 28.78 5.26
CA VAL A 198 -4.46 29.56 4.05
C VAL A 198 -5.33 29.01 2.94
N GLY A 199 -6.62 29.19 3.01
CA GLY A 199 -7.64 28.67 2.14
C GLY A 199 -7.16 28.03 0.84
N ALA A 200 -7.49 26.78 0.61
CA ALA A 200 -7.45 26.17 -0.71
C ALA A 200 -8.35 26.96 -1.66
N GLY A 201 -7.87 28.15 -2.02
CA GLY A 201 -8.63 29.22 -2.67
C GLY A 201 -8.76 29.05 -4.15
N ASN A 202 -9.41 27.96 -4.63
CA ASN A 202 -9.88 27.87 -6.00
C ASN A 202 -11.39 27.61 -6.14
N ALA A 203 -12.15 27.57 -5.05
CA ALA A 203 -13.60 27.64 -5.10
C ALA A 203 -14.05 29.05 -4.69
N GLN A 204 -14.80 29.74 -5.53
CA GLN A 204 -15.43 31.01 -5.22
C GLN A 204 -16.23 30.87 -3.92
N GLY A 205 -15.68 31.40 -2.79
CA GLY A 205 -16.33 31.36 -1.48
C GLY A 205 -15.53 30.65 -0.37
N SER A 206 -14.28 30.20 -0.58
CA SER A 206 -13.48 29.60 0.49
C SER A 206 -13.14 30.65 1.56
N MET A 207 -13.38 30.26 2.81
CA MET A 207 -13.14 31.08 3.98
C MET A 207 -11.63 31.21 4.23
N ASP A 208 -11.10 32.40 4.10
CA ASP A 208 -9.68 32.69 4.29
C ASP A 208 -9.43 33.06 5.77
N ALA A 209 -9.38 32.04 6.64
CA ALA A 209 -9.06 32.21 8.05
C ALA A 209 -7.70 32.90 8.26
N ALA A 210 -6.79 32.73 7.33
CA ALA A 210 -5.50 33.39 7.34
C ALA A 210 -5.61 34.91 7.37
N ASN A 211 -6.54 35.51 6.61
CA ASN A 211 -6.72 36.94 6.57
C ASN A 211 -7.18 37.53 7.91
N ILE A 212 -7.92 36.77 8.72
CA ILE A 212 -8.37 37.17 10.04
C ILE A 212 -7.25 37.00 11.07
N LEU A 213 -6.45 35.93 10.97
CA LEU A 213 -5.35 35.65 11.91
C LEU A 213 -4.10 36.50 11.63
N LYS A 214 -3.83 36.91 10.37
CA LYS A 214 -2.67 37.70 9.98
C LYS A 214 -2.41 38.93 10.84
N PRO A 215 -3.42 39.80 11.19
CA PRO A 215 -3.18 40.98 12.03
C PRO A 215 -2.74 40.62 13.44
N ALA A 216 -3.31 39.57 14.04
CA ALA A 216 -3.00 39.12 15.41
C ALA A 216 -1.58 38.51 15.47
N LEU A 217 -1.22 37.65 14.53
CA LEU A 217 0.13 37.12 14.37
C LEU A 217 1.16 38.24 14.05
N ALA A 218 0.72 39.26 13.30
CA ALA A 218 1.59 40.40 12.95
C ALA A 218 1.94 41.26 14.16
N ARG A 219 1.03 41.44 15.07
CA ARG A 219 1.26 42.22 16.31
C ARG A 219 2.08 41.44 17.33
N GLY A 220 2.23 40.12 17.18
CA GLY A 220 2.95 39.25 18.11
C GLY A 220 2.19 39.04 19.42
N VAL A 221 0.87 39.28 19.42
CA VAL A 221 0.00 39.10 20.58
C VAL A 221 -0.33 37.62 20.80
N ILE A 222 -0.41 36.88 19.73
CA ILE A 222 -0.64 35.43 19.74
C ILE A 222 0.66 34.71 19.50
N GLN A 223 0.95 33.68 20.30
CA GLN A 223 1.99 32.68 20.07
C GLN A 223 1.42 31.44 19.39
N CYS A 224 1.92 31.09 18.22
CA CYS A 224 1.43 29.97 17.45
C CYS A 224 2.58 29.06 17.00
N ILE A 225 2.41 27.77 17.14
CA ILE A 225 3.26 26.73 16.56
C ILE A 225 2.47 26.15 15.39
N GLY A 226 3.04 26.15 14.19
CA GLY A 226 2.42 25.51 13.02
C GLY A 226 3.15 24.24 12.64
N ALA A 227 2.46 23.25 12.08
CA ALA A 227 3.07 22.09 11.45
C ALA A 227 2.54 21.95 10.02
N THR A 228 3.41 21.55 9.08
CA THR A 228 3.04 21.36 7.66
C THR A 228 4.10 20.52 6.93
N THR A 229 3.80 20.10 5.71
CA THR A 229 4.78 19.49 4.82
C THR A 229 5.55 20.55 4.02
N LEU A 230 6.68 20.16 3.44
CA LEU A 230 7.50 21.07 2.63
C LEU A 230 6.75 21.58 1.39
N ASN A 231 5.99 20.69 0.74
CA ASN A 231 5.22 21.02 -0.46
C ASN A 231 4.07 22.00 -0.15
N GLU A 232 3.34 21.75 0.92
CA GLU A 232 2.24 22.61 1.37
C GLU A 232 2.77 23.95 1.89
N TYR A 233 3.91 23.94 2.58
CA TYR A 233 4.59 25.17 2.97
C TYR A 233 4.88 26.07 1.76
N ARG A 234 5.50 25.52 0.71
CA ARG A 234 5.82 26.25 -0.54
C ARG A 234 4.56 26.74 -1.26
N ASN A 235 3.52 25.92 -1.27
CA ASN A 235 2.30 26.22 -2.03
C ASN A 235 1.37 27.23 -1.35
N SER A 236 1.35 27.24 -0.01
CA SER A 236 0.38 28.01 0.77
C SER A 236 1.04 29.13 1.58
N ILE A 237 2.05 28.84 2.40
CA ILE A 237 2.65 29.80 3.34
C ILE A 237 3.69 30.69 2.66
N GLU A 238 4.59 30.12 1.86
CA GLU A 238 5.69 30.86 1.22
C GLU A 238 5.19 31.85 0.15
N LYS A 239 4.10 31.52 -0.54
CA LYS A 239 3.44 32.44 -1.49
C LYS A 239 2.82 33.66 -0.80
N ASP A 240 2.48 33.55 0.48
CA ASP A 240 1.94 34.63 1.28
C ASP A 240 3.08 35.30 2.10
N GLY A 241 3.72 36.31 1.50
CA GLY A 241 4.85 36.99 2.14
C GLY A 241 4.51 37.69 3.47
N ALA A 242 3.23 37.84 3.83
CA ALA A 242 2.82 38.36 5.12
C ALA A 242 2.90 37.28 6.21
N LEU A 243 2.52 36.04 5.90
CA LEU A 243 2.66 34.89 6.80
C LEU A 243 4.11 34.43 6.91
N GLU A 244 4.81 34.29 5.80
CA GLU A 244 6.23 33.86 5.78
C GLU A 244 7.11 34.71 6.72
N ARG A 245 6.87 36.02 6.76
CA ARG A 245 7.64 36.92 7.64
C ARG A 245 7.32 36.75 9.13
N ARG A 246 6.27 36.00 9.49
CA ARG A 246 5.83 35.82 10.89
C ARG A 246 6.26 34.50 11.47
N PHE A 247 6.44 33.52 10.64
CA PHE A 247 6.89 32.18 11.04
C PHE A 247 8.40 32.01 10.89
N GLN A 248 9.00 31.25 11.79
CA GLN A 248 10.39 30.82 11.72
C GLN A 248 10.41 29.31 11.42
N LYS A 249 11.07 28.95 10.31
CA LYS A 249 11.17 27.56 9.85
C LYS A 249 12.00 26.71 10.83
N VAL A 250 11.48 25.54 11.16
CA VAL A 250 12.18 24.44 11.84
C VAL A 250 12.00 23.21 10.98
N ILE A 251 13.07 22.70 10.40
CA ILE A 251 13.03 21.52 9.55
C ILE A 251 13.07 20.29 10.46
N VAL A 252 12.15 19.36 10.23
CA VAL A 252 12.03 18.10 10.95
C VAL A 252 12.37 16.97 9.98
N GLU A 253 13.54 16.38 10.17
CA GLU A 253 13.99 15.25 9.36
C GLU A 253 13.46 13.93 9.91
N PRO A 254 13.33 12.88 9.05
CA PRO A 254 13.02 11.53 9.51
C PRO A 254 14.06 11.07 10.54
N THR A 255 13.63 10.27 11.52
CA THR A 255 14.53 9.66 12.50
C THR A 255 15.40 8.58 11.87
N THR A 256 16.57 8.36 12.43
CA THR A 256 17.44 7.24 12.06
C THR A 256 16.85 5.91 12.56
N ALA A 257 17.31 4.79 12.02
CA ALA A 257 16.91 3.46 12.48
C ALA A 257 17.19 3.24 13.98
N GLU A 258 18.34 3.75 14.47
CA GLU A 258 18.73 3.65 15.87
C GLU A 258 17.83 4.48 16.79
N GLU A 259 17.54 5.72 16.41
CA GLU A 259 16.61 6.59 17.13
C GLU A 259 15.19 6.01 17.12
N THR A 260 14.77 5.44 16.00
CA THR A 260 13.46 4.78 15.87
C THR A 260 13.36 3.59 16.80
N LEU A 261 14.40 2.77 16.91
CA LEU A 261 14.42 1.65 17.86
C LEU A 261 14.29 2.12 19.31
N GLN A 262 14.94 3.23 19.67
CA GLN A 262 14.78 3.84 20.99
C GLN A 262 13.36 4.33 21.22
N ILE A 263 12.72 4.93 20.21
CA ILE A 263 11.31 5.36 20.27
C ILE A 263 10.41 4.14 20.52
N LEU A 264 10.56 3.07 19.73
CA LEU A 264 9.77 1.85 19.89
C LEU A 264 9.91 1.26 21.29
N ASN A 265 11.13 1.20 21.84
CA ASN A 265 11.36 0.71 23.19
C ASN A 265 10.65 1.54 24.28
N ASN A 266 10.47 2.83 24.06
CA ASN A 266 9.80 3.70 25.03
C ASN A 266 8.26 3.68 24.93
N VAL A 267 7.71 3.36 23.74
CA VAL A 267 6.26 3.30 23.54
C VAL A 267 5.72 1.87 23.66
N LYS A 268 6.58 0.85 23.64
CA LYS A 268 6.18 -0.56 23.60
C LYS A 268 5.20 -0.94 24.71
N GLU A 269 5.41 -0.48 25.94
CA GLU A 269 4.58 -0.83 27.09
C GLU A 269 3.11 -0.48 26.88
N ARG A 270 2.84 0.65 26.23
CA ARG A 270 1.46 1.07 25.91
C ARG A 270 0.81 0.18 24.85
N TYR A 271 1.58 -0.23 23.82
CA TYR A 271 1.07 -1.14 22.80
C TYR A 271 0.91 -2.56 23.35
N GLU A 272 1.80 -2.98 24.29
CA GLU A 272 1.68 -4.24 25.03
C GLU A 272 0.40 -4.27 25.87
N GLU A 273 0.11 -3.20 26.60
CA GLU A 273 -1.14 -3.07 27.37
C GLU A 273 -2.39 -3.05 26.47
N HIS A 274 -2.31 -2.34 25.32
CA HIS A 274 -3.45 -2.20 24.42
C HIS A 274 -3.82 -3.50 23.71
N HIS A 275 -2.80 -4.24 23.25
CA HIS A 275 -3.01 -5.46 22.47
C HIS A 275 -2.89 -6.75 23.29
N HIS A 276 -2.59 -6.69 24.59
CA HIS A 276 -2.33 -7.84 25.46
C HIS A 276 -1.25 -8.79 24.93
N VAL A 277 -0.15 -8.21 24.42
CA VAL A 277 1.02 -8.91 23.86
C VAL A 277 2.30 -8.47 24.54
N VAL A 278 3.40 -9.22 24.34
CA VAL A 278 4.76 -8.82 24.75
C VAL A 278 5.69 -8.88 23.56
N TYR A 279 6.29 -7.74 23.21
CA TYR A 279 7.25 -7.67 22.11
C TYR A 279 8.64 -8.05 22.57
N SER A 280 9.26 -9.03 21.90
CA SER A 280 10.68 -9.34 22.09
C SER A 280 11.57 -8.22 21.51
N ASP A 281 12.79 -8.09 22.03
CA ASP A 281 13.75 -7.11 21.49
C ASP A 281 14.09 -7.41 20.02
N ASP A 282 14.12 -8.68 19.64
CA ASP A 282 14.31 -9.12 18.26
C ASP A 282 13.15 -8.70 17.37
N ALA A 283 11.89 -8.76 17.86
CA ALA A 283 10.73 -8.29 17.13
C ALA A 283 10.79 -6.76 16.87
N LEU A 284 11.21 -5.96 17.87
CA LEU A 284 11.36 -4.52 17.70
C LEU A 284 12.46 -4.16 16.68
N GLN A 285 13.59 -4.87 16.73
CA GLN A 285 14.64 -4.71 15.72
C GLN A 285 14.16 -5.12 14.33
N ALA A 286 13.38 -6.20 14.24
CA ALA A 286 12.75 -6.62 12.99
C ALA A 286 11.77 -5.58 12.47
N CYS A 287 10.94 -4.96 13.32
CA CYS A 287 10.04 -3.86 12.92
C CYS A 287 10.82 -2.73 12.24
N VAL A 288 11.92 -2.27 12.82
CA VAL A 288 12.73 -1.19 12.23
C VAL A 288 13.41 -1.65 10.94
N LYS A 289 14.09 -2.80 10.95
CA LYS A 289 14.83 -3.34 9.81
C LYS A 289 13.93 -3.61 8.60
N LEU A 290 12.76 -4.23 8.86
CA LEU A 290 11.81 -4.55 7.80
C LEU A 290 11.05 -3.31 7.31
N ALA A 291 10.73 -2.36 8.20
CA ALA A 291 10.17 -1.06 7.81
C ALA A 291 11.11 -0.29 6.89
N ASP A 292 12.40 -0.24 7.22
CA ASP A 292 13.39 0.47 6.39
C ASP A 292 13.51 -0.12 5.00
N ARG A 293 13.50 -1.45 4.94
CA ARG A 293 13.73 -2.19 3.69
C ARG A 293 12.49 -2.30 2.81
N TYR A 294 11.29 -2.44 3.39
CA TYR A 294 10.10 -2.83 2.65
C TYR A 294 8.99 -1.78 2.59
N VAL A 295 8.95 -0.84 3.55
CA VAL A 295 7.99 0.27 3.57
C VAL A 295 8.68 1.53 3.06
N THR A 296 8.51 1.85 1.77
CA THR A 296 9.20 2.95 1.10
C THR A 296 8.35 4.20 0.91
N ASP A 297 7.04 4.11 1.13
CA ASP A 297 6.06 5.18 0.94
C ASP A 297 5.84 6.04 2.19
N ARG A 298 6.44 5.66 3.33
CA ARG A 298 6.34 6.34 4.63
C ARG A 298 7.71 6.56 5.24
N PHE A 299 7.77 7.46 6.22
CA PHE A 299 9.00 7.86 6.90
C PHE A 299 9.05 7.33 8.34
N PHE A 300 10.26 7.22 8.87
CA PHE A 300 10.47 6.96 10.29
C PHE A 300 10.11 8.20 11.15
N PRO A 301 9.56 8.00 12.38
CA PRO A 301 9.32 6.72 13.07
C PRO A 301 7.98 6.04 12.73
N ASP A 302 7.04 6.75 12.09
CA ASP A 302 5.64 6.36 11.86
C ASP A 302 5.50 4.96 11.26
N LYS A 303 6.23 4.67 10.18
CA LYS A 303 6.18 3.35 9.53
C LYS A 303 6.59 2.17 10.43
N ALA A 304 7.41 2.40 11.44
CA ALA A 304 7.79 1.35 12.38
C ALA A 304 6.77 1.23 13.52
N ILE A 305 6.17 2.34 13.92
CA ILE A 305 5.07 2.38 14.89
C ILE A 305 3.84 1.69 14.31
N ASP A 306 3.50 1.95 13.05
CA ASP A 306 2.39 1.26 12.36
C ASP A 306 2.59 -0.26 12.33
N ILE A 307 3.84 -0.73 12.12
CA ILE A 307 4.11 -2.17 12.10
C ILE A 307 3.91 -2.77 13.50
N ILE A 308 4.40 -2.13 14.56
CA ILE A 308 4.23 -2.67 15.93
C ILE A 308 2.75 -2.74 16.30
N ASP A 309 1.97 -1.72 15.94
CA ASP A 309 0.53 -1.66 16.19
C ASP A 309 -0.21 -2.76 15.41
N GLU A 310 0.06 -2.90 14.12
CA GLU A 310 -0.60 -3.91 13.27
C GLU A 310 -0.19 -5.34 13.67
N VAL A 311 1.06 -5.56 14.12
CA VAL A 311 1.51 -6.87 14.61
C VAL A 311 0.78 -7.24 15.90
N GLY A 312 0.69 -6.32 16.86
CA GLY A 312 -0.04 -6.53 18.10
C GLY A 312 -1.50 -6.87 17.85
N SER A 313 -2.16 -6.05 17.04
CA SER A 313 -3.55 -6.26 16.63
C SER A 313 -3.76 -7.61 15.93
N HIS A 314 -2.84 -7.98 15.01
CA HIS A 314 -2.96 -9.26 14.30
C HIS A 314 -2.82 -10.47 15.22
N ILE A 315 -1.88 -10.45 16.17
CA ILE A 315 -1.66 -11.55 17.10
C ILE A 315 -2.84 -11.66 18.06
N HIS A 316 -3.26 -10.56 18.64
CA HIS A 316 -4.44 -10.50 19.48
C HIS A 316 -5.68 -11.08 18.76
N HIS A 317 -5.96 -10.63 17.53
CA HIS A 317 -7.12 -11.10 16.75
C HIS A 317 -7.01 -12.58 16.35
N SER A 318 -5.82 -13.07 16.01
CA SER A 318 -5.63 -14.47 15.59
C SER A 318 -5.76 -15.48 16.73
N HIS A 319 -5.57 -15.05 17.98
CA HIS A 319 -5.71 -15.88 19.19
C HIS A 319 -6.96 -15.56 19.99
N SER A 320 -7.65 -14.46 19.72
CA SER A 320 -8.88 -14.04 20.39
C SER A 320 -10.10 -14.83 19.85
N SER A 321 -10.02 -16.16 19.91
CA SER A 321 -11.19 -16.99 19.70
C SER A 321 -12.02 -17.02 20.98
N VAL A 322 -13.37 -17.03 20.83
CA VAL A 322 -14.27 -17.13 21.99
C VAL A 322 -13.86 -18.32 22.85
N PRO A 323 -13.56 -18.13 24.14
CA PRO A 323 -13.13 -19.23 25.01
C PRO A 323 -14.11 -20.39 25.00
N GLN A 324 -13.59 -21.61 24.90
CA GLN A 324 -14.42 -22.83 24.86
C GLN A 324 -15.47 -22.92 26.00
N PRO A 325 -15.17 -22.50 27.24
CA PRO A 325 -16.16 -22.48 28.33
C PRO A 325 -17.39 -21.58 28.05
N ILE A 326 -17.23 -20.51 27.29
CA ILE A 326 -18.34 -19.62 26.88
C ILE A 326 -19.20 -20.33 25.83
N LEU A 327 -18.58 -21.01 24.88
CA LEU A 327 -19.28 -21.79 23.84
C LEU A 327 -20.03 -22.96 24.47
N ASP A 328 -19.38 -23.70 25.37
CA ASP A 328 -19.99 -24.83 26.06
C ASP A 328 -21.22 -24.38 26.89
N LEU A 329 -21.10 -23.26 27.59
CA LEU A 329 -22.20 -22.70 28.39
C LEU A 329 -23.36 -22.21 27.51
N GLN A 330 -23.06 -21.66 26.31
CA GLN A 330 -24.10 -21.30 25.34
C GLN A 330 -24.86 -22.53 24.81
N GLU A 331 -24.14 -23.61 24.50
CA GLU A 331 -24.80 -24.89 24.11
C GLU A 331 -25.67 -25.47 25.21
N ASP A 332 -25.19 -25.40 26.46
CA ASP A 332 -25.93 -25.92 27.60
C ASP A 332 -27.21 -25.12 27.87
N ILE A 333 -27.14 -23.79 27.71
CA ILE A 333 -28.32 -22.91 27.77
C ILE A 333 -29.36 -23.34 26.71
N VAL A 334 -28.92 -23.62 25.47
CA VAL A 334 -29.82 -24.09 24.39
C VAL A 334 -30.44 -25.44 24.76
N LYS A 335 -29.68 -26.38 25.34
CA LYS A 335 -30.19 -27.69 25.80
C LYS A 335 -31.24 -27.52 26.91
N VAL A 336 -30.94 -26.70 27.93
CA VAL A 336 -31.86 -26.40 29.04
C VAL A 336 -33.16 -25.74 28.55
N LYS A 337 -33.04 -24.80 27.59
CA LYS A 337 -34.17 -24.14 26.93
C LYS A 337 -35.05 -25.14 26.18
N GLY A 338 -34.46 -26.11 25.51
CA GLY A 338 -35.17 -27.22 24.87
C GLY A 338 -35.88 -28.13 25.87
N CYS A 339 -35.23 -28.47 27.00
CA CYS A 339 -35.83 -29.23 28.08
C CYS A 339 -37.02 -28.50 28.74
N LYS A 340 -36.88 -27.17 28.96
CA LYS A 340 -37.98 -26.34 29.46
C LYS A 340 -39.18 -26.37 28.53
N GLN A 341 -38.99 -26.22 27.23
CA GLN A 341 -40.10 -26.29 26.25
C GLN A 341 -40.79 -27.64 26.25
N LYS A 342 -40.04 -28.76 26.34
CA LYS A 342 -40.60 -30.10 26.46
C LYS A 342 -41.39 -30.32 27.76
N ALA A 343 -40.90 -29.79 28.90
CA ALA A 343 -41.61 -29.86 30.19
C ALA A 343 -42.92 -29.06 30.16
N VAL A 344 -42.96 -27.92 29.53
CA VAL A 344 -44.19 -27.12 29.31
C VAL A 344 -45.17 -27.87 28.42
N ALA A 345 -44.70 -28.46 27.31
CA ALA A 345 -45.57 -29.26 26.41
C ALA A 345 -46.19 -30.47 27.12
N ASN A 346 -45.45 -31.07 28.06
CA ASN A 346 -45.94 -32.20 28.89
C ASN A 346 -46.71 -31.74 30.14
N GLN A 347 -47.06 -30.46 30.28
CA GLN A 347 -47.81 -29.87 31.40
C GLN A 347 -47.17 -30.08 32.79
N ASN A 348 -45.87 -30.34 32.85
CA ASN A 348 -45.08 -30.46 34.09
C ASN A 348 -44.49 -29.11 34.48
N PHE A 349 -45.29 -28.29 35.15
CA PHE A 349 -44.95 -26.90 35.49
C PHE A 349 -43.88 -26.79 36.58
N GLU A 350 -43.80 -27.75 37.52
CA GLU A 350 -42.68 -27.74 38.52
C GLU A 350 -41.34 -27.96 37.89
N LEU A 351 -41.23 -28.90 36.97
CA LEU A 351 -40.01 -29.18 36.22
C LEU A 351 -39.66 -28.01 35.26
N ALA A 352 -40.66 -27.40 34.65
CA ALA A 352 -40.49 -26.23 33.81
C ALA A 352 -39.98 -25.01 34.60
N ALA A 353 -40.42 -24.83 35.85
CA ALA A 353 -39.92 -23.76 36.75
C ALA A 353 -38.46 -24.00 37.16
N SER A 354 -38.07 -25.25 37.48
CA SER A 354 -36.68 -25.57 37.81
C SER A 354 -35.73 -25.31 36.62
N TYR A 355 -36.16 -25.69 35.39
CA TYR A 355 -35.37 -25.39 34.20
C TYR A 355 -35.27 -23.88 33.88
N ARG A 356 -36.32 -23.11 34.17
CA ARG A 356 -36.29 -21.65 34.07
C ARG A 356 -35.24 -21.02 35.00
N ASP A 357 -35.24 -21.47 36.25
CA ASP A 357 -34.31 -20.94 37.26
C ASP A 357 -32.85 -21.36 36.93
N GLN A 358 -32.67 -22.58 36.43
CA GLN A 358 -31.39 -23.05 35.93
C GLN A 358 -30.93 -22.27 34.69
N GLN A 359 -31.81 -21.99 33.75
CA GLN A 359 -31.53 -21.14 32.60
C GLN A 359 -31.07 -19.74 33.01
N ALA A 360 -31.79 -19.08 33.93
CA ALA A 360 -31.45 -17.74 34.44
C ALA A 360 -30.09 -17.71 35.14
N GLN A 361 -29.74 -18.73 35.92
CA GLN A 361 -28.41 -18.84 36.53
C GLN A 361 -27.29 -18.96 35.48
N MET A 362 -27.53 -19.81 34.45
CA MET A 362 -26.54 -19.99 33.37
C MET A 362 -26.40 -18.74 32.51
N GLU A 363 -27.49 -18.02 32.22
CA GLU A 363 -27.46 -16.75 31.48
C GLU A 363 -26.69 -15.68 32.25
N ASN A 364 -26.91 -15.52 33.57
CA ASN A 364 -26.14 -14.57 34.41
C ASN A 364 -24.65 -14.93 34.47
N ARG A 365 -24.34 -16.27 34.53
CA ARG A 365 -22.96 -16.73 34.48
C ARG A 365 -22.32 -16.45 33.11
N LEU A 366 -23.05 -16.66 32.04
CA LEU A 366 -22.58 -16.36 30.67
C LEU A 366 -22.27 -14.86 30.52
N GLU A 367 -23.14 -14.00 31.02
CA GLU A 367 -22.95 -12.55 31.00
C GLU A 367 -21.70 -12.12 31.78
N SER A 368 -21.52 -12.67 32.98
CA SER A 368 -20.31 -12.39 33.80
C SER A 368 -19.03 -12.90 33.10
N MET A 369 -19.06 -14.07 32.46
CA MET A 369 -17.90 -14.60 31.73
C MET A 369 -17.61 -13.78 30.45
N LYS A 370 -18.63 -13.30 29.76
CA LYS A 370 -18.46 -12.40 28.61
C LYS A 370 -17.84 -11.07 29.04
N LEU A 371 -18.32 -10.48 30.13
CA LEU A 371 -17.76 -9.23 30.66
C LEU A 371 -16.30 -9.38 31.11
N MET A 372 -15.91 -10.53 31.71
CA MET A 372 -14.52 -10.83 32.05
C MET A 372 -13.66 -10.96 30.78
N TRP A 373 -14.18 -11.67 29.77
CA TRP A 373 -13.48 -11.83 28.48
C TRP A 373 -13.34 -10.51 27.72
N GLU A 374 -14.41 -9.68 27.66
CA GLU A 374 -14.35 -8.32 27.06
C GLU A 374 -13.38 -7.38 27.78
N ARG A 375 -13.10 -7.61 29.06
CA ARG A 375 -12.10 -6.85 29.84
C ARG A 375 -10.69 -7.43 29.73
N GLY A 376 -10.49 -8.51 28.99
CA GLY A 376 -9.20 -9.21 28.90
C GLY A 376 -8.75 -9.87 30.22
N GLU A 377 -9.66 -10.00 31.23
CA GLU A 377 -9.32 -10.61 32.52
C GLU A 377 -9.13 -12.13 32.34
N GLY A 378 -7.86 -12.58 32.30
CA GLY A 378 -7.51 -14.01 32.15
C GLY A 378 -7.04 -14.39 30.76
N GLU A 379 -6.82 -13.44 29.84
CA GLU A 379 -6.10 -13.72 28.59
C GLU A 379 -4.60 -13.93 28.85
N GLU A 380 -4.05 -14.99 28.26
CA GLU A 380 -2.59 -15.20 28.28
C GLU A 380 -1.93 -14.12 27.42
N VAL A 381 -0.94 -13.46 27.99
CA VAL A 381 -0.14 -12.48 27.25
C VAL A 381 0.69 -13.21 26.21
N LEU A 382 0.49 -12.88 24.94
CA LEU A 382 1.10 -13.59 23.82
C LEU A 382 2.45 -12.97 23.45
N PRO A 383 3.52 -13.77 23.33
CA PRO A 383 4.80 -13.26 22.87
C PRO A 383 4.78 -12.98 21.36
N VAL A 384 5.39 -11.87 20.97
CA VAL A 384 5.57 -11.45 19.56
C VAL A 384 7.03 -11.66 19.17
N ASP A 385 7.24 -12.49 18.15
CA ASP A 385 8.55 -12.82 17.61
C ASP A 385 8.82 -12.14 16.25
N GLU A 386 10.08 -12.17 15.79
CA GLU A 386 10.51 -11.68 14.48
C GLU A 386 9.70 -12.28 13.32
N ILE A 387 9.30 -13.55 13.43
CA ILE A 387 8.52 -14.26 12.40
C ILE A 387 7.13 -13.62 12.23
N ASP A 388 6.51 -13.19 13.33
CA ASP A 388 5.18 -12.58 13.30
C ASP A 388 5.24 -11.18 12.67
N VAL A 389 6.28 -10.42 13.00
CA VAL A 389 6.57 -9.14 12.32
C VAL A 389 6.74 -9.35 10.82
N ALA A 390 7.51 -10.37 10.41
CA ALA A 390 7.72 -10.67 9.00
C ALA A 390 6.41 -11.05 8.27
N LYS A 391 5.50 -11.79 8.93
CA LYS A 391 4.16 -12.11 8.39
C LYS A 391 3.33 -10.86 8.13
N VAL A 392 3.30 -9.96 9.09
CA VAL A 392 2.51 -8.72 8.98
C VAL A 392 3.10 -7.80 7.92
N VAL A 393 4.41 -7.57 7.91
CA VAL A 393 5.09 -6.78 6.87
C VAL A 393 4.85 -7.39 5.49
N SER A 394 4.86 -8.72 5.37
CA SER A 394 4.53 -9.43 4.13
C SER A 394 3.11 -9.12 3.66
N ARG A 395 2.15 -9.04 4.58
CA ARG A 395 0.75 -8.71 4.27
C ARG A 395 0.57 -7.26 3.88
N MET A 396 1.21 -6.32 4.61
CA MET A 396 1.16 -4.88 4.34
C MET A 396 1.77 -4.53 2.97
N THR A 397 2.92 -5.13 2.65
CA THR A 397 3.69 -4.78 1.45
C THR A 397 3.39 -5.67 0.24
N GLY A 398 2.71 -6.80 0.45
CA GLY A 398 2.52 -7.84 -0.57
C GLY A 398 3.78 -8.62 -0.93
N VAL A 399 4.89 -8.44 -0.18
CA VAL A 399 6.17 -9.13 -0.38
C VAL A 399 6.24 -10.31 0.56
N PRO A 400 6.48 -11.55 0.11
CA PRO A 400 6.54 -12.72 0.98
C PRO A 400 7.82 -12.72 1.84
N VAL A 401 7.85 -11.87 2.86
CA VAL A 401 9.02 -11.66 3.76
C VAL A 401 9.33 -12.90 4.58
N GLU A 402 8.30 -13.66 5.01
CA GLU A 402 8.43 -14.92 5.77
C GLU A 402 9.31 -15.98 5.10
N ARG A 403 9.46 -15.91 3.78
CA ARG A 403 10.20 -16.89 2.99
C ARG A 403 11.62 -16.44 2.66
N MET A 404 12.07 -15.28 3.16
CA MET A 404 13.25 -14.62 2.60
C MET A 404 14.58 -14.96 3.28
N GLU A 405 14.66 -15.35 4.54
CA GLU A 405 15.98 -15.55 5.17
C GLU A 405 16.60 -16.94 4.94
N GLU A 406 15.91 -18.03 5.20
CA GLU A 406 16.47 -19.36 4.92
C GLU A 406 16.06 -19.94 3.57
N ALA A 407 14.81 -19.65 3.15
CA ALA A 407 14.30 -20.10 1.85
C ALA A 407 14.84 -19.28 0.67
N GLU A 408 15.26 -18.03 0.84
CA GLU A 408 15.77 -17.19 -0.26
C GLU A 408 17.06 -17.77 -0.83
N SER A 409 17.99 -18.17 -0.01
CA SER A 409 19.25 -18.77 -0.48
C SER A 409 18.99 -20.12 -1.19
N SER A 410 18.05 -20.92 -0.71
CA SER A 410 17.67 -22.18 -1.36
C SER A 410 16.86 -21.96 -2.64
N ARG A 411 15.97 -20.96 -2.67
CA ARG A 411 15.22 -20.57 -3.87
C ARG A 411 16.13 -19.98 -4.95
N LEU A 412 17.07 -19.12 -4.55
CA LEU A 412 18.08 -18.56 -5.46
C LEU A 412 18.97 -19.66 -6.06
N ARG A 413 19.32 -20.69 -5.28
CA ARG A 413 20.07 -21.85 -5.79
C ARG A 413 19.25 -22.67 -6.79
N LYS A 414 17.97 -22.88 -6.53
CA LYS A 414 17.05 -23.68 -7.39
C LYS A 414 16.50 -22.88 -8.57
N MET A 415 16.54 -21.53 -8.53
CA MET A 415 15.98 -20.65 -9.55
C MET A 415 16.43 -21.00 -10.96
N GLY A 416 17.73 -21.26 -11.16
CA GLY A 416 18.26 -21.62 -12.46
C GLY A 416 17.64 -22.90 -13.02
N ALA A 417 17.52 -23.96 -12.20
CA ALA A 417 16.91 -25.22 -12.63
C ALA A 417 15.41 -25.04 -12.96
N THR A 418 14.68 -24.32 -12.13
CA THR A 418 13.25 -24.06 -12.36
C THR A 418 13.01 -23.23 -13.61
N LEU A 419 13.80 -22.18 -13.85
CA LEU A 419 13.69 -21.36 -15.05
C LEU A 419 14.04 -22.15 -16.31
N LYS A 420 15.06 -23.03 -16.27
CA LYS A 420 15.43 -23.92 -17.41
C LYS A 420 14.34 -24.93 -17.74
N SER A 421 13.61 -25.42 -16.75
CA SER A 421 12.46 -26.31 -16.99
C SER A 421 11.26 -25.59 -17.61
N ALA A 422 11.12 -24.28 -17.39
CA ALA A 422 10.03 -23.47 -17.93
C ALA A 422 10.36 -22.82 -19.28
N VAL A 423 11.61 -22.40 -19.48
CA VAL A 423 12.07 -21.71 -20.71
C VAL A 423 13.09 -22.54 -21.43
N ILE A 424 12.66 -23.12 -22.54
CA ILE A 424 13.42 -24.13 -23.28
C ILE A 424 14.49 -23.48 -24.17
N ALA A 425 15.65 -24.16 -24.26
CA ALA A 425 16.79 -23.84 -25.15
C ALA A 425 17.42 -22.44 -24.91
N GLN A 426 17.31 -21.88 -23.71
CA GLN A 426 17.92 -20.61 -23.33
C GLN A 426 18.83 -20.74 -22.09
N ASP A 427 19.45 -21.88 -21.89
CA ASP A 427 20.22 -22.22 -20.68
C ASP A 427 21.30 -21.19 -20.36
N LYS A 428 22.07 -20.74 -21.38
CA LYS A 428 23.13 -19.73 -21.20
C LYS A 428 22.59 -18.37 -20.75
N ALA A 429 21.48 -17.96 -21.37
CA ALA A 429 20.82 -16.70 -21.02
C ALA A 429 20.32 -16.73 -19.55
N ILE A 430 19.72 -17.86 -19.14
CA ILE A 430 19.25 -18.08 -17.79
C ILE A 430 20.41 -18.11 -16.79
N ASP A 431 21.49 -18.84 -17.08
CA ASP A 431 22.64 -18.95 -16.17
C ASP A 431 23.33 -17.58 -15.95
N THR A 432 23.48 -16.78 -17.00
CA THR A 432 24.07 -15.45 -16.90
C THR A 432 23.19 -14.54 -16.03
N MET A 433 21.89 -14.52 -16.29
CA MET A 433 20.94 -13.72 -15.52
C MET A 433 20.89 -14.13 -14.04
N VAL A 434 20.75 -15.43 -13.77
CA VAL A 434 20.65 -15.96 -12.41
C VAL A 434 21.92 -15.66 -11.61
N LYS A 435 23.11 -15.82 -12.21
CA LYS A 435 24.38 -15.47 -11.56
C LYS A 435 24.47 -14.00 -11.20
N ALA A 436 24.02 -13.11 -12.07
CA ALA A 436 24.01 -11.67 -11.78
C ALA A 436 23.04 -11.33 -10.63
N ILE A 437 21.83 -11.90 -10.64
CA ILE A 437 20.85 -11.72 -9.56
C ILE A 437 21.39 -12.27 -8.23
N GLN A 438 22.00 -13.47 -8.25
CA GLN A 438 22.59 -14.07 -7.05
C GLN A 438 23.70 -13.19 -6.48
N ARG A 439 24.61 -12.65 -7.33
CA ARG A 439 25.69 -11.75 -6.92
C ARG A 439 25.16 -10.49 -6.23
N ASN A 440 24.08 -9.92 -6.75
CA ASN A 440 23.47 -8.72 -6.19
C ASN A 440 22.74 -8.98 -4.87
N ARG A 441 22.05 -10.12 -4.76
CA ARG A 441 21.32 -10.48 -3.54
C ARG A 441 22.23 -10.86 -2.36
N VAL A 442 23.43 -11.35 -2.62
CA VAL A 442 24.43 -11.62 -1.58
C VAL A 442 25.07 -10.34 -1.02
N GLY A 443 24.71 -9.16 -1.56
CA GLY A 443 25.21 -7.87 -1.05
C GLY A 443 26.56 -7.45 -1.63
N LEU A 444 27.00 -8.04 -2.74
CA LEU A 444 28.26 -7.67 -3.40
C LEU A 444 28.13 -6.46 -4.32
N LYS A 445 26.92 -5.91 -4.52
CA LYS A 445 26.65 -4.73 -5.32
C LYS A 445 26.35 -3.52 -4.40
N GLU A 446 26.59 -2.33 -4.89
CA GLU A 446 26.24 -1.09 -4.19
C GLU A 446 24.72 -1.03 -3.92
N PRO A 447 24.31 -0.56 -2.72
CA PRO A 447 22.90 -0.62 -2.28
C PRO A 447 21.97 0.31 -3.07
N ASN A 448 22.51 1.28 -3.79
CA ASN A 448 21.73 2.29 -4.50
C ASN A 448 21.34 1.91 -5.93
N HIS A 449 21.58 0.68 -6.35
CA HIS A 449 21.22 0.20 -7.69
C HIS A 449 20.01 -0.75 -7.66
N PRO A 450 19.28 -0.90 -8.78
CA PRO A 450 18.27 -1.96 -8.93
C PRO A 450 18.86 -3.37 -8.68
N ILE A 451 18.02 -4.34 -8.32
CA ILE A 451 18.43 -5.75 -8.12
C ILE A 451 19.16 -6.28 -9.34
N GLY A 452 18.73 -5.87 -10.54
CA GLY A 452 19.39 -6.23 -11.78
C GLY A 452 18.91 -5.37 -12.94
N ALA A 453 19.82 -5.04 -13.85
CA ALA A 453 19.53 -4.31 -15.08
C ALA A 453 20.04 -5.11 -16.28
N PHE A 454 19.13 -5.69 -17.06
CA PHE A 454 19.45 -6.62 -18.12
C PHE A 454 18.95 -6.14 -19.49
N MET A 455 19.75 -6.33 -20.52
CA MET A 455 19.30 -6.16 -21.90
C MET A 455 19.19 -7.53 -22.58
N PHE A 456 17.97 -7.90 -22.99
CA PHE A 456 17.68 -9.14 -23.69
C PHE A 456 17.69 -8.92 -25.20
N LEU A 457 18.66 -9.49 -25.87
CA LEU A 457 18.85 -9.38 -27.31
C LEU A 457 18.47 -10.69 -28.03
N GLY A 458 17.82 -10.56 -29.15
CA GLY A 458 17.51 -11.74 -29.97
C GLY A 458 16.28 -11.56 -30.85
N PRO A 459 16.02 -12.55 -31.75
CA PRO A 459 14.86 -12.50 -32.63
C PRO A 459 13.53 -12.42 -31.88
N THR A 460 12.48 -12.08 -32.59
CA THR A 460 11.12 -12.13 -32.05
C THR A 460 10.70 -13.58 -31.77
N GLY A 461 9.95 -13.85 -30.71
CA GLY A 461 9.37 -15.17 -30.44
C GLY A 461 10.33 -16.22 -29.87
N VAL A 462 11.52 -15.85 -29.37
CA VAL A 462 12.47 -16.74 -28.70
C VAL A 462 12.30 -16.89 -27.20
N GLY A 463 11.31 -16.20 -26.61
CA GLY A 463 10.97 -16.35 -25.19
C GLY A 463 11.46 -15.21 -24.28
N LYS A 464 11.94 -14.04 -24.77
CA LYS A 464 12.41 -12.91 -23.96
C LYS A 464 11.40 -12.45 -22.92
N THR A 465 10.20 -12.08 -23.35
CA THR A 465 9.10 -11.63 -22.49
C THR A 465 8.59 -12.77 -21.58
N TYR A 466 8.63 -14.01 -22.06
CA TYR A 466 8.21 -15.18 -21.28
C TYR A 466 9.18 -15.46 -20.11
N LEU A 467 10.50 -15.34 -20.35
CA LEU A 467 11.50 -15.45 -19.29
C LEU A 467 11.30 -14.39 -18.22
N ALA A 468 11.04 -13.13 -18.61
CA ALA A 468 10.75 -12.05 -17.66
C ALA A 468 9.51 -12.37 -16.78
N LYS A 469 8.44 -12.91 -17.39
CA LYS A 469 7.24 -13.33 -16.66
C LYS A 469 7.53 -14.47 -15.68
N LYS A 470 8.29 -15.50 -16.11
CA LYS A 470 8.67 -16.62 -15.23
C LYS A 470 9.64 -16.20 -14.13
N LEU A 471 10.48 -15.22 -14.38
CA LEU A 471 11.33 -14.63 -13.36
C LEU A 471 10.50 -13.88 -12.29
N ALA A 472 9.45 -13.13 -12.69
CA ALA A 472 8.53 -12.47 -11.76
C ALA A 472 7.84 -13.50 -10.85
N GLU A 473 7.33 -14.59 -11.41
CA GLU A 473 6.72 -15.68 -10.63
C GLU A 473 7.71 -16.30 -9.63
N GLN A 474 8.97 -16.46 -10.02
CA GLN A 474 9.99 -17.08 -9.17
C GLN A 474 10.53 -16.13 -8.08
N MET A 475 10.76 -14.86 -8.41
CA MET A 475 11.31 -13.88 -7.48
C MET A 475 10.27 -13.34 -6.52
N PHE A 476 9.10 -12.97 -7.05
CA PHE A 476 8.08 -12.21 -6.30
C PHE A 476 6.78 -13.00 -6.06
N GLY A 477 6.73 -14.27 -6.48
CA GLY A 477 5.62 -15.17 -6.21
C GLY A 477 4.37 -14.99 -7.08
N SER A 478 4.30 -13.95 -7.91
CA SER A 478 3.17 -13.67 -8.80
C SER A 478 3.63 -13.21 -10.18
N ALA A 479 2.91 -13.63 -11.21
CA ALA A 479 3.07 -13.10 -12.57
C ALA A 479 2.67 -11.63 -12.68
N ASP A 480 1.81 -11.14 -11.78
CA ASP A 480 1.34 -9.75 -11.73
C ASP A 480 2.41 -8.77 -11.19
N ALA A 481 3.51 -9.30 -10.67
CA ALA A 481 4.70 -8.50 -10.33
C ALA A 481 5.49 -8.05 -11.57
N LEU A 482 5.00 -8.33 -12.79
CA LEU A 482 5.59 -7.87 -14.05
C LEU A 482 4.90 -6.55 -14.50
N ILE A 483 5.65 -5.46 -14.47
CA ILE A 483 5.25 -4.17 -15.05
C ILE A 483 5.78 -4.11 -16.49
N ARG A 484 4.91 -4.29 -17.46
CA ARG A 484 5.29 -4.20 -18.88
C ARG A 484 4.98 -2.80 -19.42
N VAL A 485 5.96 -2.22 -20.13
CA VAL A 485 5.84 -0.96 -20.84
C VAL A 485 6.37 -1.16 -22.26
N ASP A 486 5.56 -0.86 -23.26
CA ASP A 486 5.94 -0.95 -24.68
C ASP A 486 6.58 0.37 -25.11
N MET A 487 7.85 0.35 -25.46
CA MET A 487 8.61 1.54 -25.80
C MET A 487 8.23 2.13 -27.15
N SER A 488 7.50 1.41 -28.00
CA SER A 488 6.96 1.95 -29.25
C SER A 488 5.96 3.09 -29.02
N GLU A 489 5.27 3.12 -27.88
CA GLU A 489 4.39 4.22 -27.47
C GLU A 489 5.15 5.50 -27.08
N TYR A 490 6.45 5.40 -26.82
CA TYR A 490 7.33 6.48 -26.32
C TYR A 490 8.41 6.88 -27.34
N SER A 491 8.12 6.72 -28.62
CA SER A 491 8.99 7.12 -29.72
C SER A 491 9.11 8.65 -29.88
N GLU A 492 8.12 9.40 -29.46
CA GLU A 492 8.09 10.86 -29.54
C GLU A 492 8.44 11.53 -28.22
N SER A 493 9.11 12.67 -28.30
CA SER A 493 9.67 13.35 -27.13
C SER A 493 8.62 13.86 -26.12
N PHE A 494 7.39 14.16 -26.56
CA PHE A 494 6.31 14.59 -25.67
C PHE A 494 5.68 13.41 -24.90
N ASN A 495 5.73 12.21 -25.43
CA ASN A 495 5.21 11.02 -24.75
C ASN A 495 6.06 10.59 -23.54
N THR A 496 7.32 11.07 -23.45
CA THR A 496 8.18 10.73 -22.29
C THR A 496 7.62 11.26 -20.98
N SER A 497 6.91 12.40 -20.99
CA SER A 497 6.21 12.92 -19.79
C SER A 497 5.13 11.98 -19.27
N ARG A 498 4.54 11.12 -20.11
CA ARG A 498 3.58 10.10 -19.65
C ARG A 498 4.21 8.99 -18.83
N LEU A 499 5.54 8.74 -18.98
CA LEU A 499 6.24 7.76 -18.15
C LEU A 499 6.42 8.24 -16.72
N VAL A 500 6.77 9.51 -16.55
CA VAL A 500 7.19 10.11 -15.28
C VAL A 500 6.10 10.98 -14.66
N GLY A 501 5.17 11.46 -15.46
CA GLY A 501 4.15 12.45 -15.10
C GLY A 501 4.41 13.81 -15.76
N ALA A 502 3.33 14.53 -16.05
CA ALA A 502 3.39 15.88 -16.61
C ALA A 502 3.81 16.88 -15.51
N PRO A 503 4.61 17.91 -15.83
CA PRO A 503 4.89 18.96 -14.87
C PRO A 503 3.65 19.78 -14.51
N PRO A 504 3.64 20.49 -13.36
CA PRO A 504 2.53 21.32 -12.93
C PRO A 504 2.05 22.28 -14.01
N GLY A 505 0.74 22.35 -14.25
CA GLY A 505 0.11 23.22 -15.23
C GLY A 505 -0.09 22.60 -16.62
N TYR A 506 0.34 21.38 -16.86
CA TYR A 506 0.07 20.65 -18.10
C TYR A 506 -1.08 19.64 -17.93
N VAL A 507 -1.78 19.34 -19.03
CA VAL A 507 -2.85 18.35 -19.06
C VAL A 507 -2.29 16.96 -18.69
N GLY A 508 -2.94 16.26 -17.75
CA GLY A 508 -2.48 14.94 -17.25
C GLY A 508 -1.57 15.02 -16.01
N TYR A 509 -1.40 16.19 -15.40
CA TYR A 509 -0.62 16.34 -14.15
C TYR A 509 -1.17 15.48 -12.99
N GLU A 510 -2.51 15.42 -12.86
CA GLU A 510 -3.16 14.66 -11.77
C GLU A 510 -3.08 13.13 -11.95
N GLU A 511 -2.91 12.66 -13.19
CA GLU A 511 -2.88 11.21 -13.49
C GLU A 511 -1.56 10.54 -13.07
N GLY A 512 -0.50 11.32 -12.79
CA GLY A 512 0.83 10.79 -12.49
C GLY A 512 1.50 10.09 -13.68
N GLY A 513 2.72 9.61 -13.51
CA GLY A 513 3.44 8.87 -14.55
C GLY A 513 3.09 7.39 -14.60
N GLN A 514 2.88 6.85 -15.80
CA GLN A 514 2.49 5.44 -15.99
C GLN A 514 3.51 4.44 -15.42
N LEU A 515 4.80 4.72 -15.53
CA LEU A 515 5.85 3.88 -14.96
C LEU A 515 6.00 4.13 -13.47
N THR A 516 6.13 5.39 -13.08
CA THR A 516 6.39 5.79 -11.70
C THR A 516 5.27 5.38 -10.76
N GLU A 517 3.99 5.55 -11.15
CA GLU A 517 2.84 5.12 -10.34
C GLU A 517 2.74 3.59 -10.22
N LYS A 518 3.03 2.83 -11.30
CA LYS A 518 3.02 1.37 -11.24
C LYS A 518 4.12 0.84 -10.31
N VAL A 519 5.34 1.42 -10.36
CA VAL A 519 6.45 1.02 -9.49
C VAL A 519 6.18 1.44 -8.04
N ARG A 520 5.63 2.65 -7.81
CA ARG A 520 5.23 3.10 -6.48
C ARG A 520 4.24 2.13 -5.81
N ARG A 521 3.26 1.64 -6.58
CA ARG A 521 2.27 0.67 -6.09
C ARG A 521 2.84 -0.75 -5.94
N LYS A 522 3.85 -1.11 -6.72
CA LYS A 522 4.51 -2.42 -6.72
C LYS A 522 6.02 -2.26 -6.73
N PRO A 523 6.64 -1.88 -5.59
CA PRO A 523 8.07 -1.63 -5.52
C PRO A 523 8.91 -2.90 -5.74
N TYR A 524 8.34 -4.07 -5.46
CA TYR A 524 8.94 -5.38 -5.73
C TYR A 524 8.39 -5.95 -7.04
N SER A 525 8.99 -5.55 -8.15
CA SER A 525 8.49 -5.91 -9.48
C SER A 525 9.61 -6.05 -10.50
N ILE A 526 9.27 -6.71 -11.61
CA ILE A 526 10.09 -6.68 -12.81
C ILE A 526 9.54 -5.61 -13.73
N VAL A 527 10.37 -4.65 -14.06
CA VAL A 527 10.06 -3.62 -15.06
C VAL A 527 10.56 -4.10 -16.40
N LEU A 528 9.66 -4.49 -17.28
CA LEU A 528 9.97 -4.93 -18.65
C LEU A 528 9.71 -3.78 -19.62
N LEU A 529 10.80 -3.24 -20.19
CA LEU A 529 10.77 -2.24 -21.25
C LEU A 529 10.91 -2.96 -22.59
N ASP A 530 9.79 -3.17 -23.28
CA ASP A 530 9.75 -3.95 -24.51
C ASP A 530 10.08 -3.07 -25.71
N GLU A 531 10.89 -3.56 -26.66
CA GLU A 531 11.34 -2.89 -27.88
C GLU A 531 12.06 -1.54 -27.61
N ILE A 532 13.03 -1.55 -26.69
CA ILE A 532 13.73 -0.34 -26.20
C ILE A 532 14.40 0.47 -27.33
N GLU A 533 14.76 -0.15 -28.46
CA GLU A 533 15.31 0.53 -29.63
C GLU A 533 14.36 1.52 -30.30
N LYS A 534 13.07 1.49 -29.97
CA LYS A 534 12.07 2.40 -30.49
C LYS A 534 11.86 3.65 -29.60
N ALA A 535 12.41 3.62 -28.40
CA ALA A 535 12.27 4.70 -27.44
C ALA A 535 12.98 5.98 -27.90
N ASN A 536 12.46 7.14 -27.49
CA ASN A 536 13.14 8.43 -27.70
C ASN A 536 14.38 8.52 -26.79
N ASP A 537 15.39 9.31 -27.21
CA ASP A 537 16.64 9.53 -26.46
C ASP A 537 16.42 10.04 -25.04
N LYS A 538 15.37 10.82 -24.80
CA LYS A 538 15.01 11.30 -23.45
C LYS A 538 14.67 10.18 -22.48
N VAL A 539 14.14 9.06 -22.97
CA VAL A 539 13.85 7.89 -22.12
C VAL A 539 15.15 7.29 -21.58
N PHE A 540 16.20 7.24 -22.40
CA PHE A 540 17.50 6.73 -21.94
C PHE A 540 18.11 7.61 -20.84
N ASN A 541 17.96 8.93 -20.92
CA ASN A 541 18.41 9.83 -19.87
C ASN A 541 17.67 9.61 -18.53
N LEU A 542 16.37 9.34 -18.58
CA LEU A 542 15.60 8.96 -17.39
C LEU A 542 16.04 7.62 -16.81
N LEU A 543 16.31 6.65 -17.70
CA LEU A 543 16.77 5.34 -17.28
C LEU A 543 18.18 5.37 -16.68
N LEU A 544 19.07 6.26 -17.15
CA LEU A 544 20.38 6.44 -16.52
C LEU A 544 20.26 6.79 -15.04
N GLN A 545 19.34 7.69 -14.67
CA GLN A 545 19.08 8.02 -13.26
C GLN A 545 18.62 6.80 -12.47
N VAL A 546 17.72 5.99 -13.05
CA VAL A 546 17.24 4.76 -12.40
C VAL A 546 18.38 3.75 -12.22
N LEU A 547 19.24 3.59 -13.23
CA LEU A 547 20.33 2.62 -13.22
C LEU A 547 21.44 3.00 -12.25
N ASP A 548 21.73 4.31 -12.05
CA ASP A 548 22.79 4.82 -11.19
C ASP A 548 22.37 4.99 -9.75
N GLU A 549 21.22 5.62 -9.52
CA GLU A 549 20.77 6.01 -8.19
C GLU A 549 19.66 5.08 -7.65
N GLY A 550 19.15 4.17 -8.47
CA GLY A 550 18.01 3.31 -8.10
C GLY A 550 16.73 4.09 -7.80
N ARG A 551 16.63 5.34 -8.27
CA ARG A 551 15.52 6.25 -7.97
C ARG A 551 15.16 7.08 -9.19
N LEU A 552 13.91 7.54 -9.23
CA LEU A 552 13.41 8.42 -10.30
C LEU A 552 12.46 9.46 -9.70
N THR A 553 12.69 10.73 -9.99
CA THR A 553 11.78 11.79 -9.58
C THR A 553 10.61 11.89 -10.55
N ASP A 554 9.38 11.79 -10.04
CA ASP A 554 8.17 11.94 -10.85
C ASP A 554 7.87 13.42 -11.20
N GLY A 555 6.85 13.64 -12.06
CA GLY A 555 6.41 14.99 -12.44
C GLY A 555 5.90 15.84 -11.26
N ASN A 556 5.55 15.21 -10.13
CA ASN A 556 5.10 15.85 -8.90
C ASN A 556 6.25 16.15 -7.93
N GLY A 557 7.50 15.83 -8.31
CA GLY A 557 8.67 15.98 -7.46
C GLY A 557 8.85 14.87 -6.41
N ARG A 558 8.09 13.78 -6.49
CA ARG A 558 8.21 12.64 -5.58
C ARG A 558 9.33 11.73 -6.04
N LEU A 559 10.11 11.22 -5.09
CA LEU A 559 11.20 10.29 -5.36
C LEU A 559 10.66 8.86 -5.34
N ILE A 560 10.67 8.17 -6.48
CA ILE A 560 10.20 6.79 -6.64
C ILE A 560 11.40 5.84 -6.58
N ASP A 561 11.30 4.83 -5.73
CA ASP A 561 12.36 3.86 -5.45
C ASP A 561 12.31 2.66 -6.41
N PHE A 562 13.40 2.41 -7.14
CA PHE A 562 13.61 1.30 -8.05
C PHE A 562 14.63 0.27 -7.54
N ARG A 563 15.21 0.45 -6.35
CA ARG A 563 16.25 -0.42 -5.80
C ARG A 563 15.80 -1.86 -5.61
N ASN A 564 14.51 -2.07 -5.41
CA ASN A 564 13.91 -3.39 -5.25
C ASN A 564 13.32 -3.95 -6.55
N THR A 565 13.57 -3.31 -7.68
CA THR A 565 13.10 -3.78 -8.99
C THR A 565 14.19 -4.50 -9.78
N VAL A 566 13.78 -5.35 -10.71
CA VAL A 566 14.64 -5.89 -11.77
C VAL A 566 14.23 -5.24 -13.09
N ILE A 567 15.14 -4.55 -13.73
CA ILE A 567 14.90 -3.88 -15.01
C ILE A 567 15.33 -4.79 -16.15
N ILE A 568 14.41 -5.10 -17.04
CA ILE A 568 14.65 -5.91 -18.22
C ILE A 568 14.25 -5.10 -19.45
N MET A 569 15.19 -4.91 -20.35
CA MET A 569 14.97 -4.26 -21.64
C MET A 569 15.06 -5.29 -22.74
N THR A 570 14.09 -5.34 -23.65
CA THR A 570 14.17 -6.23 -24.81
C THR A 570 14.51 -5.46 -26.06
N SER A 571 15.34 -6.02 -26.90
CA SER A 571 15.67 -5.44 -28.20
C SER A 571 15.85 -6.50 -29.29
N ASN A 572 15.51 -6.09 -30.50
CA ASN A 572 15.75 -6.86 -31.72
C ASN A 572 16.99 -6.36 -32.50
N ALA A 573 17.75 -5.43 -31.89
CA ALA A 573 18.98 -4.86 -32.51
C ALA A 573 19.99 -5.95 -32.89
N GLY A 574 20.61 -5.78 -34.01
CA GLY A 574 21.62 -6.72 -34.52
C GLY A 574 21.11 -7.99 -35.20
N THR A 575 19.84 -8.37 -34.99
CA THR A 575 19.29 -9.60 -35.58
C THR A 575 19.11 -9.51 -37.10
N ARG A 576 18.82 -8.33 -37.66
CA ARG A 576 18.76 -8.11 -39.11
C ARG A 576 20.13 -8.25 -39.75
N GLN A 577 21.14 -7.70 -39.13
CA GLN A 577 22.52 -7.75 -39.62
C GLN A 577 23.10 -9.16 -39.57
N LEU A 578 22.77 -9.95 -38.56
CA LEU A 578 23.10 -11.38 -38.51
C LEU A 578 22.44 -12.18 -39.64
N LYS A 579 21.21 -11.82 -40.04
CA LYS A 579 20.51 -12.47 -41.17
C LYS A 579 21.11 -12.09 -42.53
N GLU A 580 21.53 -10.88 -42.74
CA GLU A 580 22.20 -10.39 -43.94
C GLU A 580 23.57 -11.06 -44.11
N PHE A 581 24.29 -11.28 -43.02
CA PHE A 581 25.58 -12.00 -43.01
C PHE A 581 25.45 -13.47 -43.28
N GLY A 582 24.42 -14.16 -42.77
CA GLY A 582 24.14 -15.57 -43.08
C GLY A 582 23.75 -15.82 -44.55
N ARG A 583 23.45 -14.76 -45.31
CA ARG A 583 23.16 -14.81 -46.76
C ARG A 583 24.32 -14.36 -47.67
N GLY A 584 25.38 -13.78 -47.10
CA GLY A 584 26.50 -13.18 -47.85
C GLY A 584 27.75 -14.05 -47.86
N VAL A 585 28.10 -14.50 -49.06
CA VAL A 585 29.44 -14.93 -49.54
C VAL A 585 30.27 -15.76 -48.55
N GLY A 586 30.12 -17.10 -48.65
CA GLY A 586 31.10 -18.04 -48.08
C GLY A 586 30.54 -19.23 -47.31
N PHE A 587 29.25 -19.22 -46.95
CA PHE A 587 28.63 -20.38 -46.32
C PHE A 587 27.91 -21.20 -47.39
N ASN A 588 28.49 -22.32 -47.73
CA ASN A 588 27.92 -23.32 -48.63
C ASN A 588 26.54 -23.75 -48.12
N ALA A 589 25.50 -23.39 -48.84
CA ALA A 589 24.15 -23.91 -48.72
C ALA A 589 24.07 -25.37 -49.20
N GLY A 590 24.90 -26.24 -48.61
CA GLY A 590 25.06 -27.61 -49.10
C GLY A 590 25.18 -28.68 -48.03
N SER A 591 24.94 -28.43 -46.79
CA SER A 591 24.85 -29.50 -45.79
C SER A 591 23.57 -29.37 -44.97
N ALA A 592 22.60 -30.18 -45.35
CA ALA A 592 21.40 -30.51 -44.57
C ALA A 592 21.78 -31.34 -43.32
N HIS A 593 22.61 -30.79 -42.43
CA HIS A 593 22.84 -31.33 -41.11
C HIS A 593 23.04 -30.13 -40.16
N GLY A 594 22.01 -29.81 -39.43
CA GLY A 594 22.08 -28.88 -38.33
C GLY A 594 22.99 -29.41 -37.25
N ASN A 595 24.22 -28.84 -37.17
CA ASN A 595 24.94 -28.79 -35.91
C ASN A 595 26.24 -28.00 -36.07
N LEU A 596 26.49 -27.10 -35.06
CA LEU A 596 27.78 -26.49 -34.72
C LEU A 596 28.22 -25.32 -35.61
N LEU A 597 27.70 -24.12 -35.32
CA LEU A 597 28.44 -22.88 -35.52
C LEU A 597 29.74 -22.99 -34.68
N ASP A 598 30.90 -22.89 -35.36
CA ASP A 598 32.21 -22.87 -34.71
C ASP A 598 32.28 -21.77 -33.67
N GLU A 599 33.07 -21.90 -32.61
CA GLU A 599 33.21 -20.86 -31.56
C GLU A 599 33.63 -19.51 -32.18
N LYS A 600 34.39 -19.51 -33.23
CA LYS A 600 34.77 -18.31 -34.00
C LYS A 600 33.56 -17.60 -34.62
N ASP A 601 32.59 -18.32 -35.12
CA ASP A 601 31.37 -17.75 -35.70
C ASP A 601 30.48 -17.14 -34.62
N LYS A 602 30.46 -17.70 -33.40
CA LYS A 602 29.76 -17.16 -32.24
C LYS A 602 30.42 -15.88 -31.71
N GLU A 603 31.76 -15.84 -31.70
CA GLU A 603 32.49 -14.61 -31.31
C GLU A 603 32.29 -13.49 -32.33
N TYR A 604 32.28 -13.84 -33.62
CA TYR A 604 32.03 -12.90 -34.69
C TYR A 604 30.59 -12.36 -34.65
N ALA A 605 29.60 -13.22 -34.42
CA ALA A 605 28.20 -12.82 -34.20
C ALA A 605 28.08 -11.87 -33.02
N ARG A 606 28.76 -12.14 -31.89
CA ARG A 606 28.80 -11.22 -30.72
C ARG A 606 29.41 -9.88 -31.08
N SER A 607 30.49 -9.84 -31.88
CA SER A 607 31.12 -8.60 -32.31
C SER A 607 30.20 -7.72 -33.17
N ILE A 608 29.38 -8.34 -34.03
CA ILE A 608 28.39 -7.66 -34.86
C ILE A 608 27.27 -7.09 -34.00
N ILE A 609 26.76 -7.86 -33.04
CA ILE A 609 25.75 -7.43 -32.08
C ILE A 609 26.29 -6.23 -31.29
N GLN A 610 27.50 -6.32 -30.77
CA GLN A 610 28.14 -5.25 -30.00
C GLN A 610 28.32 -3.96 -30.81
N LYS A 611 28.76 -4.08 -32.09
CA LYS A 611 28.83 -2.94 -33.00
C LYS A 611 27.47 -2.33 -33.34
N SER A 612 26.42 -3.16 -33.42
CA SER A 612 25.07 -2.71 -33.67
C SER A 612 24.51 -1.94 -32.44
N LEU A 613 24.78 -2.45 -31.25
CA LEU A 613 24.38 -1.80 -29.98
C LEU A 613 25.08 -0.44 -29.80
N SER A 614 26.40 -0.37 -30.05
CA SER A 614 27.18 0.86 -29.95
C SER A 614 26.75 1.95 -30.94
N LYS A 615 26.01 1.59 -31.99
CA LYS A 615 25.41 2.56 -32.92
C LYS A 615 24.06 3.11 -32.45
N GLN A 616 23.32 2.34 -31.65
CA GLN A 616 21.96 2.67 -31.22
C GLN A 616 21.92 3.24 -29.79
N PHE A 617 22.82 2.82 -28.93
CA PHE A 617 22.86 3.18 -27.53
C PHE A 617 24.17 3.85 -27.17
N SER A 618 24.11 4.85 -26.29
CA SER A 618 25.33 5.50 -25.81
C SER A 618 26.21 4.51 -25.02
N PRO A 619 27.54 4.63 -25.09
CA PRO A 619 28.45 3.81 -24.30
C PRO A 619 28.18 3.91 -22.80
N GLU A 620 27.77 5.10 -22.33
CA GLU A 620 27.41 5.35 -20.96
C GLU A 620 26.23 4.47 -20.51
N PHE A 621 25.17 4.41 -21.29
CA PHE A 621 24.00 3.58 -21.00
C PHE A 621 24.34 2.08 -20.98
N LEU A 622 25.15 1.61 -21.94
CA LEU A 622 25.55 0.19 -22.01
C LEU A 622 26.41 -0.22 -20.82
N ASN A 623 27.26 0.68 -20.30
CA ASN A 623 28.13 0.41 -19.15
C ASN A 623 27.39 0.34 -17.82
N ARG A 624 26.15 0.85 -17.75
CA ARG A 624 25.30 0.80 -16.54
C ARG A 624 24.48 -0.49 -16.45
N LEU A 625 24.47 -1.29 -17.51
CA LEU A 625 23.78 -2.58 -17.50
C LEU A 625 24.63 -3.63 -16.78
N ASP A 626 23.99 -4.46 -15.96
CA ASP A 626 24.68 -5.58 -15.32
C ASP A 626 25.14 -6.62 -16.33
N GLU A 627 24.26 -6.99 -17.29
CA GLU A 627 24.56 -7.99 -18.32
C GLU A 627 23.75 -7.75 -19.61
N ILE A 628 24.37 -8.01 -20.73
CA ILE A 628 23.73 -8.06 -22.04
C ILE A 628 23.55 -9.53 -22.41
N ILE A 629 22.32 -9.99 -22.45
CA ILE A 629 21.96 -11.40 -22.59
C ILE A 629 21.43 -11.67 -23.98
N THR A 630 22.11 -12.55 -24.73
CA THR A 630 21.70 -12.94 -26.07
C THR A 630 20.86 -14.20 -26.03
N PHE A 631 19.72 -14.18 -26.72
CA PHE A 631 18.82 -15.31 -26.90
C PHE A 631 19.11 -16.00 -28.24
N ASP A 632 19.29 -17.30 -28.21
CA ASP A 632 19.54 -18.10 -29.37
C ASP A 632 18.23 -18.39 -30.14
N GLN A 633 18.35 -18.68 -31.46
CA GLN A 633 17.22 -19.15 -32.25
C GLN A 633 16.79 -20.54 -31.80
N LEU A 634 15.47 -20.75 -31.81
CA LEU A 634 14.88 -22.03 -31.41
C LEU A 634 15.04 -23.07 -32.54
N GLY A 635 15.57 -24.25 -32.23
CA GLY A 635 15.59 -25.40 -33.12
C GLY A 635 14.28 -26.20 -33.09
N LEU A 636 14.06 -27.09 -34.03
CA LEU A 636 12.85 -27.92 -34.10
C LEU A 636 12.60 -28.75 -32.84
N ASP A 637 13.66 -29.28 -32.23
CA ASP A 637 13.53 -30.06 -30.99
C ASP A 637 13.08 -29.21 -29.79
N ALA A 638 13.58 -27.96 -29.72
CA ALA A 638 13.12 -26.99 -28.72
C ALA A 638 11.64 -26.65 -28.91
N ILE A 639 11.19 -26.53 -30.16
CA ILE A 639 9.78 -26.21 -30.45
C ILE A 639 8.87 -27.38 -30.07
N LYS A 640 9.28 -28.64 -30.28
CA LYS A 640 8.54 -29.82 -29.83
C LYS A 640 8.36 -29.80 -28.30
N GLN A 641 9.39 -29.42 -27.52
CA GLN A 641 9.31 -29.29 -26.09
C GLN A 641 8.41 -28.11 -25.65
N ILE A 642 8.42 -27.01 -26.39
CA ILE A 642 7.53 -25.88 -26.16
C ILE A 642 6.07 -26.27 -26.38
N ILE A 643 5.80 -27.08 -27.44
CA ILE A 643 4.46 -27.63 -27.68
C ILE A 643 3.99 -28.45 -26.48
N ASP A 644 4.84 -29.29 -25.91
CA ASP A 644 4.49 -30.09 -24.73
C ASP A 644 4.12 -29.21 -23.51
N ILE A 645 4.80 -28.08 -23.34
CA ILE A 645 4.48 -27.12 -22.25
C ILE A 645 3.14 -26.41 -22.50
N GLU A 646 2.90 -25.94 -23.72
CA GLU A 646 1.65 -25.25 -24.08
C GLU A 646 0.45 -26.21 -24.03
N LEU A 647 0.61 -27.45 -24.46
CA LEU A 647 -0.44 -28.47 -24.42
C LEU A 647 -0.81 -28.93 -23.01
N LYS A 648 0.07 -28.79 -22.01
CA LYS A 648 -0.28 -29.13 -20.60
C LYS A 648 -1.53 -28.41 -20.10
N SER A 649 -1.71 -27.16 -20.46
CA SER A 649 -2.87 -26.38 -20.07
C SER A 649 -4.15 -26.84 -20.78
N LEU A 650 -4.03 -27.28 -22.03
CA LEU A 650 -5.14 -27.85 -22.79
C LEU A 650 -5.51 -29.23 -22.24
N PHE A 651 -4.54 -30.08 -21.97
CA PHE A 651 -4.76 -31.42 -21.43
C PHE A 651 -5.49 -31.34 -20.09
N LYS A 652 -5.06 -30.46 -19.19
CA LYS A 652 -5.75 -30.26 -17.91
C LYS A 652 -7.21 -29.83 -18.07
N ARG A 653 -7.49 -28.88 -18.99
CA ARG A 653 -8.88 -28.45 -19.25
C ARG A 653 -9.76 -29.59 -19.78
N VAL A 654 -9.20 -30.46 -20.62
CA VAL A 654 -9.94 -31.61 -21.17
C VAL A 654 -10.08 -32.72 -20.12
N GLU A 655 -9.08 -32.93 -19.26
CA GLU A 655 -9.18 -33.81 -18.10
C GLU A 655 -10.27 -33.34 -17.12
N ASP A 656 -10.38 -32.03 -16.86
CA ASP A 656 -11.44 -31.46 -16.01
C ASP A 656 -12.85 -31.69 -16.61
N MET A 657 -12.96 -31.92 -17.94
CA MET A 657 -14.19 -32.32 -18.64
C MET A 657 -14.43 -33.83 -18.65
N GLY A 658 -13.50 -34.65 -18.09
CA GLY A 658 -13.61 -36.10 -17.99
C GLY A 658 -13.06 -36.88 -19.19
N TYR A 659 -12.21 -36.27 -20.02
CA TYR A 659 -11.57 -36.92 -21.18
C TYR A 659 -10.05 -36.82 -21.07
N HIS A 660 -9.34 -37.72 -21.75
CA HIS A 660 -7.88 -37.71 -21.83
C HIS A 660 -7.40 -37.43 -23.26
N ILE A 661 -6.24 -36.74 -23.39
CA ILE A 661 -5.61 -36.51 -24.71
C ILE A 661 -4.24 -37.13 -24.74
N ARG A 662 -3.93 -37.81 -25.85
CA ARG A 662 -2.60 -38.33 -26.17
C ARG A 662 -2.18 -37.88 -27.56
N ILE A 663 -1.03 -37.22 -27.68
CA ILE A 663 -0.51 -36.77 -28.97
C ILE A 663 0.72 -37.59 -29.38
N THR A 664 0.80 -37.98 -30.65
CA THR A 664 1.95 -38.70 -31.19
C THR A 664 3.07 -37.75 -31.61
N ASP A 665 4.34 -38.24 -31.60
CA ASP A 665 5.50 -37.42 -31.99
C ASP A 665 5.42 -36.88 -33.41
N LYS A 666 4.82 -37.66 -34.35
CA LYS A 666 4.57 -37.22 -35.72
C LYS A 666 3.56 -36.06 -35.80
N ALA A 667 2.56 -36.08 -34.95
CA ALA A 667 1.60 -34.96 -34.86
C ALA A 667 2.26 -33.70 -34.24
N LYS A 668 3.09 -33.88 -33.22
CA LYS A 668 3.89 -32.77 -32.67
C LYS A 668 4.81 -32.13 -33.70
N GLU A 669 5.48 -32.99 -34.49
CA GLU A 669 6.37 -32.53 -35.57
C GLU A 669 5.62 -31.76 -36.64
N PHE A 670 4.42 -32.23 -37.03
CA PHE A 670 3.55 -31.52 -37.95
C PHE A 670 3.18 -30.12 -37.42
N VAL A 671 2.72 -30.03 -36.18
CA VAL A 671 2.37 -28.73 -35.54
C VAL A 671 3.61 -27.85 -35.41
N ALA A 672 4.78 -28.42 -35.06
CA ALA A 672 6.04 -27.69 -34.97
C ALA A 672 6.43 -27.06 -36.31
N VAL A 673 6.32 -27.78 -37.40
CA VAL A 673 6.65 -27.26 -38.75
C VAL A 673 5.68 -26.20 -39.22
N LYS A 674 4.37 -26.35 -38.91
CA LYS A 674 3.33 -25.38 -39.28
C LYS A 674 3.33 -24.16 -38.36
N GLY A 675 3.70 -24.32 -37.08
CA GLY A 675 3.70 -23.27 -36.06
C GLY A 675 5.03 -22.51 -35.91
N TYR A 676 6.08 -22.93 -36.64
CA TYR A 676 7.37 -22.25 -36.62
C TYR A 676 7.58 -21.38 -37.85
N ASP A 677 7.92 -20.15 -37.61
CA ASP A 677 8.34 -19.20 -38.64
C ASP A 677 9.75 -18.67 -38.30
N VAL A 678 10.66 -18.69 -39.27
CA VAL A 678 12.05 -18.21 -39.11
C VAL A 678 12.11 -16.73 -38.70
N GLN A 679 11.10 -15.95 -39.07
CA GLN A 679 11.04 -14.51 -38.73
C GLN A 679 10.36 -14.23 -37.39
N PHE A 680 9.32 -14.99 -37.06
CA PHE A 680 8.47 -14.78 -35.88
C PHE A 680 8.72 -15.78 -34.75
N GLY A 681 9.65 -16.73 -34.93
CA GLY A 681 10.00 -17.76 -33.97
C GLY A 681 8.81 -18.64 -33.58
N ALA A 682 8.63 -18.90 -32.30
CA ALA A 682 7.52 -19.68 -31.75
C ALA A 682 6.21 -18.88 -31.58
N ARG A 683 6.13 -17.59 -31.97
CA ARG A 683 4.93 -16.77 -31.80
C ARG A 683 3.70 -17.32 -32.53
N PRO A 684 3.79 -17.86 -33.77
CA PRO A 684 2.67 -18.48 -34.47
C PRO A 684 2.23 -19.82 -33.86
N LEU A 685 3.05 -20.45 -33.01
CA LEU A 685 2.82 -21.79 -32.48
C LEU A 685 1.49 -21.92 -31.72
N LYS A 686 1.15 -20.91 -30.92
CA LYS A 686 -0.11 -20.88 -30.17
C LYS A 686 -1.33 -20.92 -31.11
N ARG A 687 -1.25 -20.17 -32.20
CA ARG A 687 -2.29 -20.19 -33.26
C ARG A 687 -2.35 -21.51 -33.98
N ALA A 688 -1.18 -22.12 -34.26
CA ALA A 688 -1.13 -23.43 -34.86
C ALA A 688 -1.72 -24.53 -33.96
N ILE A 689 -1.46 -24.48 -32.64
CA ILE A 689 -2.08 -25.38 -31.67
C ILE A 689 -3.60 -25.19 -31.68
N GLN A 690 -4.09 -23.95 -31.66
CA GLN A 690 -5.51 -23.65 -31.72
C GLN A 690 -6.15 -24.25 -32.99
N THR A 691 -5.64 -23.89 -34.16
CA THR A 691 -6.22 -24.29 -35.46
C THR A 691 -6.09 -25.79 -35.72
N TYR A 692 -4.96 -26.42 -35.39
CA TYR A 692 -4.73 -27.83 -35.76
C TYR A 692 -5.08 -28.81 -34.64
N ILE A 693 -5.12 -28.39 -33.35
CA ILE A 693 -5.38 -29.30 -32.24
C ILE A 693 -6.71 -28.95 -31.55
N GLU A 694 -6.89 -27.68 -31.06
CA GLU A 694 -8.06 -27.32 -30.30
C GLU A 694 -9.35 -27.43 -31.12
N ASP A 695 -9.34 -26.96 -32.41
CA ASP A 695 -10.50 -27.04 -33.28
C ASP A 695 -10.90 -28.51 -33.55
N GLY A 696 -9.95 -29.40 -33.82
CA GLY A 696 -10.23 -30.82 -34.04
C GLY A 696 -10.68 -31.59 -32.79
N VAL A 697 -10.15 -31.23 -31.62
CA VAL A 697 -10.65 -31.76 -30.33
C VAL A 697 -12.08 -31.25 -30.05
N CYS A 698 -12.35 -29.98 -30.37
CA CYS A 698 -13.68 -29.41 -30.21
C CYS A 698 -14.73 -30.10 -31.08
N GLU A 699 -14.42 -30.39 -32.35
CA GLU A 699 -15.31 -31.14 -33.26
C GLU A 699 -15.66 -32.53 -32.70
N LEU A 700 -14.69 -33.24 -32.10
CA LEU A 700 -14.94 -34.52 -31.47
C LEU A 700 -15.77 -34.45 -30.21
N LEU A 701 -15.53 -33.42 -29.35
CA LEU A 701 -16.26 -33.19 -28.10
C LEU A 701 -17.73 -32.78 -28.36
N LEU A 702 -18.00 -32.12 -29.50
CA LEU A 702 -19.35 -31.74 -29.89
C LEU A 702 -20.08 -32.87 -30.62
N GLY A 703 -19.35 -33.90 -31.09
CA GLY A 703 -19.92 -35.10 -31.73
C GLY A 703 -20.31 -36.15 -30.68
N ASP A 704 -21.43 -36.91 -30.95
CA ASP A 704 -21.92 -37.95 -30.06
C ASP A 704 -21.01 -39.22 -30.01
N SER A 705 -19.75 -39.12 -30.38
CA SER A 705 -18.84 -40.25 -30.56
C SER A 705 -17.94 -40.57 -29.36
N LEU A 706 -17.99 -39.75 -28.29
CA LEU A 706 -17.12 -39.89 -27.12
C LEU A 706 -17.96 -40.26 -25.86
N THR A 707 -17.46 -41.20 -25.06
CA THR A 707 -17.98 -41.55 -23.74
C THR A 707 -17.04 -40.99 -22.65
N ALA A 708 -17.59 -40.64 -21.49
CA ALA A 708 -16.82 -40.12 -20.38
C ALA A 708 -15.70 -41.13 -19.99
N GLY A 709 -14.45 -40.70 -19.96
CA GLY A 709 -13.27 -41.51 -19.70
C GLY A 709 -12.47 -41.89 -20.92
N ASP A 710 -12.97 -41.62 -22.14
CA ASP A 710 -12.24 -41.93 -23.37
C ASP A 710 -10.99 -41.10 -23.56
N THR A 711 -9.98 -41.70 -24.22
CA THR A 711 -8.72 -41.03 -24.60
C THR A 711 -8.75 -40.64 -26.07
N ILE A 712 -8.57 -39.35 -26.36
CA ILE A 712 -8.43 -38.82 -27.72
C ILE A 712 -6.98 -38.95 -28.15
N VAL A 713 -6.71 -39.79 -29.14
CA VAL A 713 -5.38 -39.97 -29.72
C VAL A 713 -5.25 -39.09 -30.95
N ILE A 714 -4.30 -38.15 -30.92
CA ILE A 714 -3.99 -37.23 -32.01
C ILE A 714 -2.80 -37.77 -32.80
N GLY A 715 -3.05 -38.15 -34.04
CA GLY A 715 -2.05 -38.67 -34.99
C GLY A 715 -1.87 -37.78 -36.22
N LYS A 716 -0.88 -38.08 -37.07
CA LYS A 716 -0.73 -37.45 -38.39
C LYS A 716 -1.23 -38.41 -39.45
N ASN A 717 -2.08 -37.93 -40.36
CA ASN A 717 -2.49 -38.73 -41.53
C ASN A 717 -1.28 -38.99 -42.45
N PRO A 718 -0.96 -40.24 -42.79
CA PRO A 718 0.19 -40.55 -43.64
C PRO A 718 0.01 -40.06 -45.08
N ASN A 719 -1.21 -39.91 -45.57
CA ASN A 719 -1.53 -39.59 -46.97
C ASN A 719 -2.00 -38.12 -47.15
N LYS A 720 -2.31 -37.41 -46.11
CA LYS A 720 -2.79 -36.01 -46.15
C LYS A 720 -2.01 -35.16 -45.16
N ASP A 721 -1.90 -33.88 -45.47
CA ASP A 721 -1.24 -32.89 -44.57
C ASP A 721 -2.21 -32.38 -43.50
N GLU A 722 -2.83 -33.34 -42.78
CA GLU A 722 -3.86 -33.11 -41.75
C GLU A 722 -3.60 -34.02 -40.53
N LEU A 723 -4.14 -33.59 -39.35
CA LEU A 723 -4.12 -34.41 -38.15
C LEU A 723 -5.35 -35.34 -38.13
N THR A 724 -5.19 -36.49 -37.51
CA THR A 724 -6.28 -37.46 -37.26
C THR A 724 -6.58 -37.52 -35.76
N PHE A 725 -7.84 -37.56 -35.45
CA PHE A 725 -8.35 -37.63 -34.09
C PHE A 725 -9.14 -38.93 -33.94
N THR A 726 -8.66 -39.82 -33.12
CA THR A 726 -9.30 -41.12 -32.91
C THR A 726 -9.64 -41.33 -31.42
N PRO A 727 -10.90 -41.60 -31.08
CA PRO A 727 -11.24 -41.97 -29.73
C PRO A 727 -10.72 -43.38 -29.44
N GLN A 728 -10.16 -43.58 -28.26
CA GLN A 728 -9.72 -44.85 -27.74
C GLN A 728 -10.34 -45.05 -26.35
N SER A 729 -11.17 -46.05 -26.23
CA SER A 729 -11.80 -46.48 -24.97
C SER A 729 -10.79 -47.05 -24.00
#